data_fb9ed0ca8cb7a3408c7a8b35638967ea
#
_entry.id   fb9ed0ca8cb7a3408c7a8b35638967ea
#
_cell.length_a   1.000
_cell.length_b   1.000
_cell.length_c   1.000
_cell.angle_alpha   90.00
_cell.angle_beta   90.00
_cell.angle_gamma   90.00
#
_symmetry.space_group_name_H-M   'P 1'
#
loop_
_entity.id
_entity.type
_entity.pdbx_description
1 polymer ?
#
loop_
_entity_poly.entity_id
_entity_poly.type
_entity_poly.pdbx_seq_one_letter_code
_entity_poly.pdbx_strand_id
1 'polypeptide(L)'
;MKMKSKFILRILASTVSVVLLASALPFQSSELTTADAAQTTTISNPIIWADVPDEDIIRVGDTYYMVSTTMYFSPGAPIMKSKDLVSWEICNYVYDTYADGDKQTLKNGENDYSHGQWAASLRYHDGNFYVFFGSYGTGKSYIYKTSDIENGTWTRSEINGMYHDASILFDDDGRNYLVYGAGGTAKIKEFNSDMTGFKKDGVEQTLFSTGLDNLAGEGWHIQKINGYYYIFVIAWPSNSKRIELCYRSKELLGTYEGKTILNSGLGTYGSGVAQGGIVDTPDGKWYGLLFQDHGSVGRIPVLVPVTWENNWPMMGVNGEVPLTLEIDSDYAGTQLAKDDDFTYSSNKLDLEWQWNHNPDNTAWSVTERPGYLRLKNNTLATNLLDAKNTLTQRAEGPSCSSVIKLDTSGMKAGDYAGLSAFQFKYGNVGVYVSDDGTKKIYMANNGGYSDSATVGDSYNNIIEQTNLSGNEIYLKVDFLFNTVDSTGNSSYNIDKANFYYSYNGADWKKIGEELSMVYSLTLFTGYRSGIYSYATKTTGGYADIDYFDYERADWNAPTVIEPNEYGWYFADGFEGDICSWQARGSASIQTSGRTAYVGSEALLIQNRTAAWNGAYKTLNPRVFLPGNEYSFSVNVTYFDGTATDKFYLKLQYIDANGDTQYNTIAEGTGIKGEWIQLANTNYQIPAGASNMQLYVETANTTNNFYIDEAIGAVDGIGILVAGVSKDIILGDLNSDNVINAIDLCLAKHGVSYGFDSKRYEIAADVDQSGTVDVTDLKLIQDFLFAKITEFPIAETNQ
;
A
#
# COMPACT_ATOMS: atom_id res chain seq x y z
N MET A 1 -5.78 -33.95 2.84
CA MET A 1 -5.11 -34.98 2.03
C MET A 1 -5.22 -34.67 0.53
N LYS A 2 -5.25 -33.40 0.16
CA LYS A 2 -5.22 -32.91 -1.24
C LYS A 2 -4.14 -31.83 -1.51
N MET A 3 -3.35 -31.42 -0.52
CA MET A 3 -2.29 -30.42 -0.66
C MET A 3 -0.89 -30.99 -0.97
N LYS A 4 -0.71 -32.31 -1.03
CA LYS A 4 0.58 -32.92 -1.42
C LYS A 4 0.83 -33.05 -2.93
N SER A 5 -0.09 -32.63 -3.81
CA SER A 5 0.06 -32.86 -5.25
C SER A 5 0.68 -31.70 -6.04
N LYS A 6 0.84 -30.51 -5.47
CA LYS A 6 1.52 -29.39 -6.18
C LYS A 6 3.05 -29.41 -6.06
N PHE A 7 3.60 -30.09 -5.07
CA PHE A 7 5.06 -30.18 -4.85
C PHE A 7 5.78 -31.19 -5.76
N ILE A 8 5.07 -32.15 -6.36
CA ILE A 8 5.69 -33.22 -7.18
C ILE A 8 5.91 -32.81 -8.64
N LEU A 9 5.34 -31.70 -9.10
CA LEU A 9 5.43 -31.30 -10.52
C LEU A 9 6.62 -30.38 -10.86
N ARG A 10 7.40 -29.92 -9.87
CA ARG A 10 8.61 -29.09 -10.12
C ARG A 10 9.95 -29.84 -10.13
N ILE A 11 9.99 -31.12 -9.79
CA ILE A 11 11.26 -31.93 -9.73
C ILE A 11 11.50 -32.73 -11.01
N LEU A 12 10.65 -32.72 -12.03
CA LEU A 12 10.77 -33.55 -13.23
C LEU A 12 11.21 -32.81 -14.50
N ALA A 13 11.75 -31.59 -14.38
CA ALA A 13 12.23 -30.83 -15.55
C ALA A 13 13.77 -30.72 -15.68
N SER A 14 14.54 -31.43 -14.88
CA SER A 14 16.00 -31.41 -14.99
C SER A 14 16.60 -32.79 -14.94
N THR A 15 16.47 -33.58 -16.02
CA THR A 15 17.40 -34.64 -16.40
C THR A 15 16.90 -35.28 -17.69
N VAL A 16 17.44 -34.92 -18.83
CA VAL A 16 17.79 -35.72 -19.99
C VAL A 16 18.44 -34.81 -21.04
N SER A 17 19.74 -34.76 -21.09
CA SER A 17 20.49 -34.57 -22.34
C SER A 17 21.96 -34.87 -22.09
N VAL A 18 22.34 -36.09 -22.32
CA VAL A 18 23.74 -36.43 -22.56
C VAL A 18 23.81 -37.36 -23.79
N VAL A 19 24.75 -36.96 -24.65
CA VAL A 19 25.42 -37.76 -25.70
C VAL A 19 24.79 -37.78 -27.08
N LEU A 20 25.40 -37.01 -27.97
CA LEU A 20 25.91 -37.59 -29.27
C LEU A 20 27.07 -36.73 -29.76
N LEU A 21 28.26 -37.25 -29.66
CA LEU A 21 29.50 -36.79 -30.34
C LEU A 21 29.45 -37.25 -31.80
N ALA A 22 29.66 -36.32 -32.74
CA ALA A 22 30.24 -36.62 -34.04
C ALA A 22 31.02 -35.43 -34.57
N SER A 23 32.23 -35.61 -34.87
CA SER A 23 33.29 -34.75 -35.32
C SER A 23 33.08 -34.12 -36.71
N ALA A 24 33.36 -32.81 -36.85
CA ALA A 24 33.94 -32.19 -38.05
C ALA A 24 34.57 -30.83 -37.71
N LEU A 25 35.78 -30.63 -38.22
CA LEU A 25 36.66 -29.47 -38.03
C LEU A 25 36.32 -28.31 -39.03
N PRO A 26 37.02 -27.16 -38.99
CA PRO A 26 36.34 -25.89 -38.67
C PRO A 26 36.19 -24.96 -39.91
N PHE A 27 35.17 -24.16 -39.91
CA PHE A 27 35.16 -22.90 -40.70
C PHE A 27 34.98 -21.76 -39.68
N GLN A 28 36.00 -20.90 -39.57
CA GLN A 28 35.91 -19.63 -38.92
C GLN A 28 34.99 -18.71 -39.71
N SER A 29 33.78 -18.48 -39.27
CA SER A 29 33.02 -17.27 -39.54
C SER A 29 32.99 -16.49 -38.22
N SER A 30 33.56 -15.31 -38.21
CA SER A 30 33.33 -14.32 -37.14
C SER A 30 31.88 -13.95 -37.18
N GLU A 31 31.06 -14.63 -36.37
CA GLU A 31 29.74 -14.10 -36.01
C GLU A 31 29.98 -12.88 -35.11
N LEU A 32 29.61 -11.74 -35.65
CA LEU A 32 29.24 -10.58 -34.86
C LEU A 32 28.14 -11.06 -33.89
N THR A 33 28.49 -11.20 -32.62
CA THR A 33 27.49 -11.30 -31.56
C THR A 33 26.68 -10.00 -31.65
N THR A 34 25.50 -10.10 -32.20
CA THR A 34 24.46 -9.09 -31.94
C THR A 34 24.27 -9.09 -30.43
N ALA A 35 24.68 -8.01 -29.77
CA ALA A 35 24.23 -7.76 -28.43
C ALA A 35 22.70 -7.90 -28.46
N ASP A 36 22.15 -8.81 -27.68
CA ASP A 36 20.71 -8.86 -27.46
C ASP A 36 20.29 -7.45 -27.07
N ALA A 37 19.37 -6.87 -27.83
CA ALA A 37 18.80 -5.59 -27.46
C ALA A 37 18.15 -5.78 -26.05
N ALA A 38 18.63 -5.04 -25.07
CA ALA A 38 18.07 -5.07 -23.74
C ALA A 38 16.55 -4.94 -23.86
N GLN A 39 15.83 -5.85 -23.20
CA GLN A 39 14.39 -5.87 -23.24
C GLN A 39 13.87 -4.73 -22.38
N THR A 40 13.30 -3.69 -23.00
CA THR A 40 12.65 -2.60 -22.29
C THR A 40 11.35 -3.10 -21.67
N THR A 41 11.22 -2.92 -20.38
CA THR A 41 10.04 -3.33 -19.60
C THR A 41 9.36 -2.10 -19.00
N THR A 42 8.05 -2.04 -19.11
CA THR A 42 7.24 -1.03 -18.40
C THR A 42 7.05 -1.47 -16.95
N ILE A 43 7.51 -0.67 -16.01
CA ILE A 43 7.32 -0.91 -14.57
C ILE A 43 6.41 0.15 -13.96
N SER A 44 5.78 -0.17 -12.84
CA SER A 44 4.95 0.77 -12.08
C SER A 44 5.64 1.25 -10.82
N ASN A 45 5.51 2.54 -10.50
CA ASN A 45 5.82 3.08 -9.19
C ASN A 45 4.65 2.84 -8.20
N PRO A 46 4.93 2.61 -6.90
CA PRO A 46 6.26 2.49 -6.28
C PRO A 46 6.98 1.22 -6.76
N ILE A 47 8.31 1.23 -6.80
CA ILE A 47 9.08 0.02 -7.19
C ILE A 47 9.07 -1.05 -6.09
N ILE A 48 8.83 -0.66 -4.86
CA ILE A 48 8.62 -1.53 -3.69
C ILE A 48 7.42 -1.02 -2.93
N TRP A 49 6.41 -1.85 -2.75
CA TRP A 49 5.23 -1.45 -1.97
C TRP A 49 5.31 -2.02 -0.55
N ALA A 50 6.34 -1.64 0.18
CA ALA A 50 6.58 -1.99 1.58
C ALA A 50 7.37 -0.87 2.26
N ASP A 51 7.40 -0.89 3.60
CA ASP A 51 8.17 0.06 4.39
C ASP A 51 9.68 -0.17 4.22
N VAL A 52 10.29 0.62 3.33
CA VAL A 52 11.74 0.67 3.08
C VAL A 52 12.15 2.14 3.08
N PRO A 53 12.22 2.76 4.25
CA PRO A 53 12.39 4.20 4.36
C PRO A 53 13.85 4.65 4.34
N ASP A 54 14.05 5.94 4.01
CA ASP A 54 15.32 6.67 4.14
C ASP A 54 16.46 5.96 3.38
N GLU A 55 16.17 5.48 2.18
CA GLU A 55 17.11 4.72 1.38
C GLU A 55 18.30 5.59 0.92
N ASP A 56 19.52 5.10 1.13
CA ASP A 56 20.73 5.64 0.51
C ASP A 56 21.30 4.61 -0.48
N ILE A 57 21.44 5.00 -1.74
CA ILE A 57 21.76 4.14 -2.87
C ILE A 57 23.12 4.44 -3.45
N ILE A 58 23.86 3.39 -3.83
CA ILE A 58 25.12 3.49 -4.58
C ILE A 58 25.12 2.45 -5.72
N ARG A 59 25.95 2.68 -6.75
CA ARG A 59 26.31 1.70 -7.76
C ARG A 59 27.78 1.32 -7.64
N VAL A 60 28.05 0.00 -7.66
CA VAL A 60 29.42 -0.52 -7.71
C VAL A 60 29.50 -1.53 -8.87
N GLY A 61 30.19 -1.13 -9.92
CA GLY A 61 30.19 -1.88 -11.18
C GLY A 61 28.81 -1.84 -11.85
N ASP A 62 28.21 -3.03 -12.01
CA ASP A 62 26.89 -3.22 -12.59
C ASP A 62 25.80 -3.54 -11.53
N THR A 63 26.13 -3.38 -10.26
CA THR A 63 25.22 -3.70 -9.15
C THR A 63 24.89 -2.45 -8.36
N TYR A 64 23.62 -2.27 -8.08
CA TYR A 64 23.11 -1.25 -7.17
C TYR A 64 22.94 -1.85 -5.78
N TYR A 65 23.33 -1.07 -4.77
CA TYR A 65 23.13 -1.41 -3.36
C TYR A 65 22.41 -0.26 -2.68
N MET A 66 21.45 -0.58 -1.81
CA MET A 66 20.84 0.39 -0.91
C MET A 66 20.84 -0.10 0.52
N VAL A 67 20.86 0.83 1.45
CA VAL A 67 20.57 0.61 2.87
C VAL A 67 19.31 1.35 3.23
N SER A 68 18.54 0.83 4.20
CA SER A 68 17.34 1.53 4.69
C SER A 68 17.23 1.51 6.22
N THR A 69 16.31 2.33 6.73
CA THR A 69 16.00 2.41 8.16
C THR A 69 15.13 1.24 8.59
N THR A 70 15.43 0.66 9.76
CA THR A 70 14.60 -0.37 10.39
C THR A 70 14.27 -0.08 11.85
N MET A 71 14.64 1.09 12.35
CA MET A 71 14.40 1.55 13.72
C MET A 71 14.89 0.53 14.75
N TYR A 72 13.97 -0.09 15.47
CA TYR A 72 14.19 -1.02 16.57
C TYR A 72 14.23 -2.49 16.14
N PHE A 73 13.95 -2.80 14.87
CA PHE A 73 13.99 -4.19 14.40
C PHE A 73 15.41 -4.74 14.30
N SER A 74 15.57 -6.01 14.67
CA SER A 74 16.84 -6.74 14.64
C SER A 74 16.70 -8.07 13.86
N PRO A 75 17.64 -8.40 12.95
CA PRO A 75 18.78 -7.61 12.51
C PRO A 75 18.35 -6.30 11.83
N GLY A 76 19.25 -5.32 11.70
CA GLY A 76 18.89 -4.00 11.21
C GLY A 76 19.82 -3.42 10.15
N ALA A 77 19.39 -2.30 9.56
CA ALA A 77 20.01 -1.67 8.41
C ALA A 77 20.21 -2.69 7.25
N PRO A 78 19.10 -3.20 6.65
CA PRO A 78 19.20 -4.16 5.57
C PRO A 78 19.97 -3.57 4.40
N ILE A 79 20.85 -4.39 3.83
CA ILE A 79 21.47 -4.15 2.54
C ILE A 79 20.64 -4.88 1.50
N MET A 80 20.14 -4.13 0.54
CA MET A 80 19.43 -4.66 -0.60
C MET A 80 20.24 -4.43 -1.86
N LYS A 81 20.15 -5.36 -2.83
CA LYS A 81 20.83 -5.26 -4.11
C LYS A 81 19.89 -5.39 -5.28
N SER A 82 20.28 -4.78 -6.40
CA SER A 82 19.56 -4.84 -7.68
C SER A 82 20.56 -4.77 -8.84
N LYS A 83 20.15 -5.28 -10.01
CA LYS A 83 20.86 -5.10 -11.28
C LYS A 83 20.16 -4.09 -12.20
N ASP A 84 18.93 -3.72 -11.88
CA ASP A 84 18.02 -2.99 -12.76
C ASP A 84 17.30 -1.82 -12.08
N LEU A 85 17.58 -1.54 -10.80
CA LEU A 85 16.91 -0.52 -9.95
C LEU A 85 15.46 -0.84 -9.55
N VAL A 86 14.88 -1.94 -10.02
CA VAL A 86 13.47 -2.26 -9.81
C VAL A 86 13.23 -3.64 -9.19
N SER A 87 14.13 -4.59 -9.43
CA SER A 87 14.13 -5.91 -8.80
C SER A 87 15.13 -5.91 -7.65
N TRP A 88 14.64 -5.92 -6.42
CA TRP A 88 15.46 -5.83 -5.22
C TRP A 88 15.37 -7.08 -4.36
N GLU A 89 16.47 -7.50 -3.79
CA GLU A 89 16.53 -8.57 -2.79
C GLU A 89 17.37 -8.14 -1.58
N ILE A 90 17.00 -8.59 -0.39
CA ILE A 90 17.81 -8.42 0.82
C ILE A 90 18.97 -9.39 0.72
N CYS A 91 20.21 -8.89 0.72
CA CYS A 91 21.39 -9.74 0.63
C CYS A 91 22.18 -9.82 1.95
N ASN A 92 22.04 -8.86 2.84
CA ASN A 92 22.74 -8.83 4.13
C ASN A 92 22.07 -7.85 5.09
N TYR A 93 22.51 -7.84 6.33
CA TYR A 93 22.27 -6.80 7.34
C TYR A 93 23.58 -6.24 7.85
N VAL A 94 23.59 -4.94 8.16
CA VAL A 94 24.78 -4.27 8.71
C VAL A 94 25.09 -4.78 10.11
N TYR A 95 24.07 -5.17 10.87
CA TYR A 95 24.25 -5.71 12.22
C TYR A 95 23.11 -6.69 12.59
N ASP A 96 23.46 -7.71 13.40
CA ASP A 96 22.45 -8.52 14.09
C ASP A 96 21.80 -7.71 15.23
N THR A 97 22.63 -7.01 16.02
CA THR A 97 22.22 -6.06 17.07
C THR A 97 23.22 -4.92 17.14
N TYR A 98 22.75 -3.67 17.26
CA TYR A 98 23.66 -2.51 17.30
C TYR A 98 24.01 -2.08 18.74
N ALA A 99 23.19 -2.40 19.72
CA ALA A 99 23.39 -2.18 21.15
C ALA A 99 22.59 -3.23 21.95
N ASP A 100 22.86 -3.35 23.25
CA ASP A 100 22.27 -4.37 24.13
C ASP A 100 21.71 -3.81 25.45
N GLY A 101 21.43 -2.52 25.49
CA GLY A 101 20.81 -1.84 26.65
C GLY A 101 19.37 -2.29 26.91
N ASP A 102 18.81 -1.82 28.01
CA ASP A 102 17.44 -2.14 28.43
C ASP A 102 16.41 -1.77 27.34
N LYS A 103 16.61 -0.63 26.68
CA LYS A 103 15.76 -0.17 25.56
C LYS A 103 15.75 -1.16 24.41
N GLN A 104 16.94 -1.58 23.96
CA GLN A 104 17.08 -2.49 22.81
C GLN A 104 16.65 -3.92 23.15
N THR A 105 16.56 -4.26 24.43
CA THR A 105 16.22 -5.61 24.89
C THR A 105 14.85 -5.71 25.55
N LEU A 106 14.00 -4.69 25.49
CA LEU A 106 12.68 -4.61 26.14
C LEU A 106 12.74 -5.04 27.62
N LYS A 107 13.68 -4.47 28.38
CA LYS A 107 13.85 -4.76 29.80
C LYS A 107 13.45 -3.57 30.65
N ASN A 108 13.00 -3.87 31.88
CA ASN A 108 12.67 -2.88 32.90
C ASN A 108 11.61 -1.83 32.45
N GLY A 109 10.73 -2.19 31.52
CA GLY A 109 9.72 -1.28 30.95
C GLY A 109 10.27 -0.28 29.94
N GLU A 110 11.57 -0.39 29.60
CA GLU A 110 12.20 0.44 28.57
C GLU A 110 12.00 -0.16 27.17
N ASN A 111 11.99 0.70 26.15
CA ASN A 111 11.90 0.30 24.75
C ASN A 111 12.63 1.28 23.84
N ASP A 112 12.90 0.83 22.62
CA ASP A 112 13.61 1.61 21.60
C ASP A 112 12.70 2.02 20.42
N TYR A 113 11.39 1.91 20.60
CA TYR A 113 10.41 2.32 19.59
C TYR A 113 10.66 3.77 19.15
N SER A 114 10.69 4.01 17.84
CA SER A 114 11.03 5.27 17.18
C SER A 114 12.40 5.89 17.55
N HIS A 115 13.26 5.19 18.29
CA HIS A 115 14.55 5.72 18.75
C HIS A 115 15.75 4.89 18.32
N GLY A 116 15.57 3.77 17.64
CA GLY A 116 16.62 2.86 17.22
C GLY A 116 17.52 3.39 16.12
N GLN A 117 17.74 2.62 15.06
CA GLN A 117 18.55 3.02 13.90
C GLN A 117 17.75 3.97 13.00
N TRP A 118 18.26 5.19 12.85
CA TRP A 118 17.73 6.23 11.97
C TRP A 118 18.39 6.21 10.60
N ALA A 119 18.03 7.15 9.71
CA ALA A 119 18.50 7.20 8.34
C ALA A 119 20.02 6.94 8.23
N ALA A 120 20.39 6.02 7.35
CA ALA A 120 21.75 5.54 7.17
C ALA A 120 22.35 6.08 5.88
N SER A 121 23.67 6.30 5.90
CA SER A 121 24.46 6.60 4.71
C SER A 121 25.26 5.39 4.28
N LEU A 122 25.22 5.01 2.98
CA LEU A 122 25.98 3.94 2.37
C LEU A 122 26.96 4.52 1.36
N ARG A 123 28.27 4.18 1.49
CA ARG A 123 29.31 4.59 0.54
C ARG A 123 30.27 3.45 0.24
N TYR A 124 30.83 3.46 -0.96
CA TYR A 124 31.94 2.61 -1.36
C TYR A 124 33.19 3.44 -1.63
N HIS A 125 34.28 3.09 -0.98
CA HIS A 125 35.56 3.79 -1.14
C HIS A 125 36.75 2.82 -0.91
N ASP A 126 37.73 2.81 -1.81
CA ASP A 126 38.98 2.04 -1.72
C ASP A 126 38.75 0.55 -1.36
N GLY A 127 37.83 -0.12 -2.08
CA GLY A 127 37.53 -1.53 -1.90
C GLY A 127 36.75 -1.87 -0.64
N ASN A 128 36.19 -0.87 0.06
CA ASN A 128 35.38 -1.08 1.26
C ASN A 128 34.04 -0.34 1.17
N PHE A 129 33.04 -0.94 1.77
CA PHE A 129 31.73 -0.35 2.01
C PHE A 129 31.68 0.22 3.41
N TYR A 130 31.03 1.38 3.56
CA TYR A 130 30.85 2.09 4.81
C TYR A 130 29.38 2.41 5.00
N VAL A 131 28.87 2.12 6.21
CA VAL A 131 27.52 2.52 6.61
C VAL A 131 27.61 3.36 7.88
N PHE A 132 26.97 4.51 7.88
CA PHE A 132 26.86 5.40 9.03
C PHE A 132 25.41 5.61 9.41
N PHE A 133 25.07 5.52 10.69
CA PHE A 133 23.75 5.94 11.20
C PHE A 133 23.85 6.43 12.64
N GLY A 134 22.82 7.17 13.06
CA GLY A 134 22.63 7.60 14.44
C GLY A 134 21.49 6.85 15.14
N SER A 135 21.52 6.79 16.48
CA SER A 135 20.45 6.27 17.32
C SER A 135 20.15 7.21 18.47
N TYR A 136 18.90 7.62 18.57
CA TYR A 136 18.42 8.39 19.72
C TYR A 136 18.33 7.54 20.98
N GLY A 137 18.04 6.23 20.86
CA GLY A 137 17.95 5.31 21.98
C GLY A 137 19.25 5.17 22.75
N THR A 138 20.40 5.22 22.05
CA THR A 138 21.73 5.17 22.67
C THR A 138 22.39 6.54 22.80
N GLY A 139 21.90 7.57 22.09
CA GLY A 139 22.54 8.89 22.00
C GLY A 139 23.90 8.85 21.29
N LYS A 140 24.14 7.82 20.49
CA LYS A 140 25.39 7.59 19.73
C LYS A 140 25.14 7.50 18.25
N SER A 141 26.24 7.58 17.47
CA SER A 141 26.28 7.20 16.07
C SER A 141 27.29 6.09 15.84
N TYR A 142 27.14 5.38 14.73
CA TYR A 142 27.90 4.17 14.43
C TYR A 142 28.44 4.23 13.02
N ILE A 143 29.68 3.77 12.83
CA ILE A 143 30.27 3.49 11.52
C ILE A 143 30.50 1.99 11.43
N TYR A 144 30.00 1.42 10.37
CA TYR A 144 30.25 0.03 10.00
C TYR A 144 31.06 -0.03 8.71
N LYS A 145 31.98 -1.01 8.62
CA LYS A 145 32.86 -1.18 7.47
C LYS A 145 32.99 -2.65 7.13
N THR A 146 32.93 -3.00 5.84
CA THR A 146 33.21 -4.32 5.29
C THR A 146 33.85 -4.21 3.90
N SER A 147 34.61 -5.23 3.48
CA SER A 147 35.07 -5.38 2.09
C SER A 147 34.13 -6.23 1.24
N ASP A 148 33.17 -6.93 1.85
CA ASP A 148 32.17 -7.75 1.18
C ASP A 148 30.79 -7.40 1.73
N ILE A 149 30.04 -6.63 0.95
CA ILE A 149 28.74 -6.11 1.37
C ILE A 149 27.65 -7.20 1.42
N GLU A 150 27.78 -8.26 0.60
CA GLU A 150 26.75 -9.29 0.45
C GLU A 150 26.88 -10.40 1.50
N ASN A 151 28.14 -10.80 1.83
CA ASN A 151 28.37 -11.96 2.70
C ASN A 151 29.34 -11.64 3.86
N GLY A 152 29.94 -10.46 3.84
CA GLY A 152 30.99 -10.11 4.78
C GLY A 152 30.47 -9.75 6.16
N THR A 153 31.34 -9.91 7.14
CA THR A 153 31.12 -9.38 8.49
C THR A 153 31.51 -7.91 8.55
N TRP A 154 30.68 -7.12 9.20
CA TRP A 154 30.91 -5.69 9.42
C TRP A 154 31.75 -5.44 10.67
N THR A 155 32.74 -4.60 10.57
CA THR A 155 33.45 -4.04 11.75
C THR A 155 32.78 -2.73 12.16
N ARG A 156 32.65 -2.51 13.48
CA ARG A 156 31.91 -1.36 14.04
C ARG A 156 32.81 -0.42 14.83
N SER A 157 32.62 0.87 14.63
CA SER A 157 33.13 1.94 15.47
C SER A 157 31.97 2.77 16.06
N GLU A 158 32.09 3.20 17.31
CA GLU A 158 31.08 4.03 17.98
C GLU A 158 31.56 5.48 18.10
N ILE A 159 30.67 6.41 17.86
CA ILE A 159 30.90 7.85 17.96
C ILE A 159 29.91 8.42 19.00
N ASN A 160 30.43 9.16 19.95
CA ASN A 160 29.57 9.87 20.91
C ASN A 160 28.80 11.00 20.22
N GLY A 161 27.51 11.07 20.49
CA GLY A 161 26.59 12.04 19.89
C GLY A 161 25.75 11.46 18.78
N MET A 162 24.52 11.95 18.68
CA MET A 162 23.58 11.64 17.61
C MET A 162 23.77 12.65 16.48
N TYR A 163 24.19 12.17 15.32
CA TYR A 163 24.31 12.95 14.09
C TYR A 163 23.14 12.59 13.19
N HIS A 164 22.15 13.48 13.16
CA HIS A 164 20.85 13.25 12.54
C HIS A 164 20.95 13.23 11.02
N ASP A 165 20.37 12.19 10.39
CA ASP A 165 20.21 12.00 8.95
C ASP A 165 21.50 12.32 8.16
N ALA A 166 22.57 11.70 8.57
CA ALA A 166 23.89 12.08 8.11
C ALA A 166 24.34 11.34 6.85
N SER A 167 25.17 11.96 6.04
CA SER A 167 25.75 11.41 4.82
C SER A 167 27.29 11.53 4.80
N ILE A 168 27.96 10.43 4.47
CA ILE A 168 29.42 10.37 4.32
C ILE A 168 29.83 10.94 2.96
N LEU A 169 30.92 11.72 2.94
CA LEU A 169 31.63 12.11 1.73
C LEU A 169 33.09 11.70 1.83
N PHE A 170 33.56 10.91 0.88
CA PHE A 170 34.98 10.73 0.57
C PHE A 170 35.35 11.71 -0.53
N ASP A 171 36.18 12.75 -0.19
CA ASP A 171 36.53 13.80 -1.15
C ASP A 171 37.83 13.49 -1.90
N ASP A 172 37.94 14.06 -3.08
CA ASP A 172 39.13 13.87 -3.97
C ASP A 172 40.42 14.39 -3.35
N ASP A 173 40.34 15.22 -2.33
CA ASP A 173 41.54 15.71 -1.60
C ASP A 173 42.05 14.71 -0.55
N GLY A 174 41.43 13.52 -0.46
CA GLY A 174 41.81 12.46 0.47
C GLY A 174 41.30 12.66 1.89
N ARG A 175 40.42 13.63 2.12
CA ARG A 175 39.74 13.84 3.40
C ARG A 175 38.32 13.32 3.36
N ASN A 176 37.82 12.93 4.53
CA ASN A 176 36.52 12.31 4.69
C ASN A 176 35.63 13.19 5.58
N TYR A 177 34.38 13.32 5.23
CA TYR A 177 33.46 14.22 5.91
C TYR A 177 32.13 13.58 6.19
N LEU A 178 31.46 14.11 7.21
CA LEU A 178 30.03 13.84 7.51
C LEU A 178 29.25 15.14 7.30
N VAL A 179 28.22 15.10 6.44
CA VAL A 179 27.20 16.13 6.37
C VAL A 179 25.99 15.66 7.17
N TYR A 180 25.47 16.50 8.06
CA TYR A 180 24.40 16.13 9.00
C TYR A 180 23.62 17.36 9.45
N GLY A 181 22.48 17.17 10.09
CA GLY A 181 21.74 18.24 10.73
C GLY A 181 20.25 17.99 10.79
N ALA A 182 19.55 18.87 11.46
CA ALA A 182 18.09 18.88 11.56
C ALA A 182 17.58 20.33 11.49
N GLY A 183 16.28 20.51 11.30
CA GLY A 183 15.64 21.83 11.24
C GLY A 183 16.17 22.71 10.11
N GLY A 184 16.54 22.11 8.97
CA GLY A 184 16.97 22.81 7.77
C GLY A 184 18.41 23.36 7.82
N THR A 185 19.21 23.01 8.82
CA THR A 185 20.59 23.48 8.94
C THR A 185 21.57 22.36 8.64
N ALA A 186 22.24 22.44 7.49
CA ALA A 186 23.31 21.52 7.10
C ALA A 186 24.61 21.88 7.79
N LYS A 187 25.24 20.92 8.44
CA LYS A 187 26.55 21.00 9.08
C LYS A 187 27.50 19.99 8.47
N ILE A 188 28.80 20.28 8.54
CA ILE A 188 29.85 19.36 8.10
C ILE A 188 30.87 19.13 9.19
N LYS A 189 31.39 17.91 9.29
CA LYS A 189 32.43 17.53 10.25
C LYS A 189 33.43 16.57 9.61
N GLU A 190 34.73 16.77 9.85
CA GLU A 190 35.80 15.97 9.26
C GLU A 190 36.08 14.72 10.09
N PHE A 191 36.06 13.54 9.42
CA PHE A 191 36.51 12.29 10.01
C PHE A 191 38.04 12.22 10.12
N ASN A 192 38.54 11.37 11.00
CA ASN A 192 39.90 10.88 10.96
C ASN A 192 40.14 9.98 9.72
N SER A 193 41.38 9.73 9.37
CA SER A 193 41.70 8.98 8.14
C SER A 193 41.27 7.51 8.15
N ASP A 194 41.09 6.91 9.34
CA ASP A 194 40.72 5.50 9.50
C ASP A 194 39.21 5.33 9.64
N MET A 195 38.43 6.41 9.59
CA MET A 195 36.96 6.40 9.69
C MET A 195 36.42 5.83 11.01
N THR A 196 37.21 5.88 12.10
CA THR A 196 36.77 5.37 13.41
C THR A 196 36.19 6.46 14.32
N GLY A 197 36.27 7.72 13.92
CA GLY A 197 35.79 8.87 14.67
C GLY A 197 36.09 10.17 13.94
N PHE A 198 35.85 11.31 14.60
CA PHE A 198 36.15 12.60 14.02
C PHE A 198 37.62 13.01 14.31
N LYS A 199 38.17 13.74 13.37
CA LYS A 199 39.52 14.31 13.47
C LYS A 199 39.55 15.40 14.52
N LYS A 200 40.50 15.30 15.45
CA LYS A 200 40.75 16.36 16.42
C LYS A 200 41.21 17.61 15.67
N ASP A 201 40.63 18.74 15.98
CA ASP A 201 40.87 20.03 15.31
C ASP A 201 40.64 20.00 13.78
N GLY A 202 39.78 19.04 13.30
CA GLY A 202 39.30 18.95 11.92
C GLY A 202 38.24 20.01 11.61
N VAL A 203 37.78 20.00 10.37
CA VAL A 203 36.71 20.90 9.94
C VAL A 203 35.41 20.57 10.70
N GLU A 204 34.79 21.62 11.27
CA GLU A 204 33.45 21.57 11.84
C GLU A 204 32.80 22.94 11.66
N GLN A 205 31.77 23.01 10.80
CA GLN A 205 31.03 24.25 10.54
C GLN A 205 29.64 24.03 9.98
N THR A 206 28.82 25.08 9.96
CA THR A 206 27.58 25.14 9.22
C THR A 206 27.87 25.40 7.74
N LEU A 207 27.28 24.66 6.84
CA LEU A 207 27.36 24.88 5.39
C LEU A 207 26.32 25.92 4.94
N PHE A 208 25.06 25.68 5.27
CA PHE A 208 23.94 26.58 4.95
C PHE A 208 22.71 26.28 5.80
N SER A 209 21.68 27.12 5.66
CA SER A 209 20.34 26.86 6.17
C SER A 209 19.34 27.04 5.04
N THR A 210 18.32 26.19 4.98
CA THR A 210 17.25 26.26 3.97
C THR A 210 16.37 27.50 4.14
N GLY A 211 16.22 27.97 5.39
CA GLY A 211 15.35 29.11 5.72
C GLY A 211 13.85 28.82 5.57
N LEU A 212 13.45 27.54 5.43
CA LEU A 212 12.05 27.13 5.35
C LEU A 212 11.43 26.97 6.74
N ASP A 213 10.11 26.88 6.78
CA ASP A 213 9.32 26.60 7.97
C ASP A 213 8.90 25.12 8.04
N ASN A 214 8.20 24.74 9.11
CA ASN A 214 7.71 23.38 9.40
C ASN A 214 8.86 22.35 9.40
N LEU A 215 8.86 21.30 8.55
CA LEU A 215 10.01 20.45 8.32
C LEU A 215 10.97 21.21 7.37
N ALA A 216 11.83 22.01 7.96
CA ALA A 216 12.69 22.95 7.21
C ALA A 216 13.77 22.25 6.38
N GLY A 217 14.15 21.01 6.75
CA GLY A 217 15.10 20.16 6.02
C GLY A 217 15.80 19.15 6.90
N GLU A 218 15.88 17.92 6.39
CA GLU A 218 16.61 16.77 6.93
C GLU A 218 16.93 15.80 5.78
N GLY A 219 17.37 14.56 6.04
CA GLY A 219 17.63 13.56 5.01
C GLY A 219 18.77 13.97 4.06
N TRP A 220 19.92 14.33 4.62
CA TRP A 220 21.04 14.85 3.84
C TRP A 220 21.71 13.75 3.04
N HIS A 221 21.82 13.93 1.71
CA HIS A 221 22.59 13.06 0.83
C HIS A 221 23.61 13.91 0.06
N ILE A 222 24.91 13.79 0.41
CA ILE A 222 25.96 14.51 -0.29
C ILE A 222 26.63 13.63 -1.34
N GLN A 223 26.79 14.18 -2.56
CA GLN A 223 27.50 13.54 -3.67
C GLN A 223 28.36 14.57 -4.41
N LYS A 224 29.52 14.16 -4.91
CA LYS A 224 30.36 14.98 -5.79
C LYS A 224 30.25 14.48 -7.21
N ILE A 225 29.68 15.30 -8.10
CA ILE A 225 29.39 14.94 -9.49
C ILE A 225 29.87 16.07 -10.40
N ASN A 226 30.70 15.76 -11.40
CA ASN A 226 31.16 16.72 -12.42
C ASN A 226 31.75 18.02 -11.82
N GLY A 227 32.48 17.92 -10.70
CA GLY A 227 33.13 19.05 -10.06
C GLY A 227 32.22 19.92 -9.20
N TYR A 228 31.00 19.52 -8.95
CA TYR A 228 30.08 20.13 -7.98
C TYR A 228 29.82 19.20 -6.82
N TYR A 229 29.67 19.75 -5.62
CA TYR A 229 29.08 19.09 -4.46
C TYR A 229 27.57 19.34 -4.47
N TYR A 230 26.79 18.28 -4.48
CA TYR A 230 25.33 18.32 -4.41
C TYR A 230 24.89 17.76 -3.05
N ILE A 231 23.99 18.45 -2.39
CA ILE A 231 23.36 18.01 -1.14
C ILE A 231 21.85 17.97 -1.38
N PHE A 232 21.29 16.78 -1.39
CA PHE A 232 19.86 16.53 -1.52
C PHE A 232 19.22 16.59 -0.13
N VAL A 233 18.00 17.11 -0.05
CA VAL A 233 17.34 17.46 1.22
C VAL A 233 15.84 17.33 1.08
N ILE A 234 15.21 16.56 1.94
CA ILE A 234 13.74 16.59 2.10
C ILE A 234 13.34 17.81 2.91
N ALA A 235 12.26 18.47 2.48
CA ALA A 235 11.59 19.52 3.27
C ALA A 235 10.07 19.38 3.13
N TRP A 236 9.35 19.92 4.13
CA TRP A 236 7.88 19.96 4.10
C TRP A 236 7.44 21.37 4.55
N PRO A 237 7.46 22.35 3.64
CA PRO A 237 7.00 23.71 3.94
C PRO A 237 5.50 23.72 4.32
N SER A 238 5.11 24.69 5.13
CA SER A 238 3.71 24.88 5.51
C SER A 238 2.81 25.03 4.27
N ASN A 239 1.65 24.39 4.29
CA ASN A 239 0.68 24.37 3.18
C ASN A 239 1.21 23.76 1.86
N SER A 240 2.20 22.88 1.95
CA SER A 240 2.77 22.16 0.82
C SER A 240 2.76 20.65 1.10
N LYS A 241 3.15 19.85 0.12
CA LYS A 241 3.56 18.45 0.30
C LYS A 241 5.06 18.41 0.62
N ARG A 242 5.62 17.23 0.90
CA ARG A 242 7.07 17.04 0.97
C ARG A 242 7.68 17.31 -0.41
N ILE A 243 8.83 17.96 -0.41
CA ILE A 243 9.55 18.34 -1.63
C ILE A 243 11.00 17.90 -1.52
N GLU A 244 11.64 17.64 -2.67
CA GLU A 244 13.07 17.40 -2.76
C GLU A 244 13.78 18.68 -3.18
N LEU A 245 14.72 19.11 -2.34
CA LEU A 245 15.61 20.22 -2.59
C LEU A 245 17.00 19.70 -2.97
N CYS A 246 17.70 20.46 -3.77
CA CYS A 246 19.11 20.25 -4.04
C CYS A 246 19.87 21.54 -3.79
N TYR A 247 20.95 21.45 -3.02
CA TYR A 247 21.92 22.53 -2.83
C TYR A 247 23.23 22.15 -3.48
N ARG A 248 23.85 23.06 -4.23
CA ARG A 248 25.12 22.78 -4.92
C ARG A 248 26.18 23.89 -4.70
N SER A 249 27.42 23.48 -4.73
CA SER A 249 28.59 24.37 -4.70
C SER A 249 29.75 23.75 -5.47
N LYS A 250 30.66 24.58 -6.00
CA LYS A 250 31.95 24.11 -6.57
C LYS A 250 33.01 23.86 -5.51
N GLU A 251 32.83 24.42 -4.34
CA GLU A 251 33.73 24.29 -3.20
C GLU A 251 32.98 23.70 -2.02
N LEU A 252 33.50 22.62 -1.42
CA LEU A 252 32.84 21.92 -0.31
C LEU A 252 32.45 22.85 0.84
N LEU A 253 33.33 23.75 1.20
CA LEU A 253 33.14 24.73 2.28
C LEU A 253 32.73 26.11 1.76
N GLY A 254 32.32 26.21 0.50
CA GLY A 254 31.92 27.44 -0.16
C GLY A 254 30.46 27.81 0.03
N THR A 255 29.99 28.72 -0.80
CA THR A 255 28.57 29.12 -0.81
C THR A 255 27.76 28.14 -1.62
N TYR A 256 26.67 27.67 -1.04
CA TYR A 256 25.69 26.79 -1.69
C TYR A 256 24.52 27.59 -2.25
N GLU A 257 24.12 27.29 -3.47
CA GLU A 257 22.89 27.74 -4.07
C GLU A 257 21.86 26.59 -4.03
N GLY A 258 20.59 26.90 -3.69
CA GLY A 258 19.52 25.91 -3.51
C GLY A 258 18.43 26.01 -4.57
N LYS A 259 17.84 24.88 -4.93
CA LYS A 259 16.71 24.77 -5.86
C LYS A 259 15.80 23.61 -5.46
N THR A 260 14.48 23.78 -5.60
CA THR A 260 13.53 22.67 -5.58
C THR A 260 13.68 21.88 -6.90
N ILE A 261 13.97 20.60 -6.80
CA ILE A 261 14.20 19.71 -7.95
C ILE A 261 13.05 18.72 -8.18
N LEU A 262 12.21 18.50 -7.15
CA LEU A 262 10.95 17.76 -7.25
C LEU A 262 9.92 18.35 -6.28
N ASN A 263 8.70 18.56 -6.75
CA ASN A 263 7.54 18.94 -5.94
C ASN A 263 6.30 18.19 -6.42
N SER A 264 6.36 16.87 -6.34
CA SER A 264 5.31 15.98 -6.84
C SER A 264 5.08 14.83 -5.87
N GLY A 265 3.90 14.24 -5.90
CA GLY A 265 3.54 13.00 -5.22
C GLY A 265 3.39 11.85 -6.20
N LEU A 266 3.19 10.65 -5.69
CA LEU A 266 2.86 9.49 -6.50
C LEU A 266 1.35 9.41 -6.67
N GLY A 267 0.87 9.61 -7.88
CA GLY A 267 -0.58 9.62 -8.17
C GLY A 267 -1.30 10.73 -7.41
N THR A 268 -2.47 10.41 -6.92
CA THR A 268 -3.34 11.34 -6.16
C THR A 268 -3.10 11.32 -4.65
N TYR A 269 -2.18 10.49 -4.17
CA TYR A 269 -1.87 10.44 -2.74
C TYR A 269 -1.25 11.76 -2.26
N GLY A 270 -1.79 12.32 -1.17
CA GLY A 270 -1.49 13.69 -0.74
C GLY A 270 -0.07 13.97 -0.26
N SER A 271 0.76 12.93 0.02
CA SER A 271 2.15 13.09 0.41
C SER A 271 3.06 13.28 -0.81
N GLY A 272 4.10 14.09 -0.68
CA GLY A 272 5.12 14.26 -1.71
C GLY A 272 6.14 13.11 -1.70
N VAL A 273 6.85 12.96 -2.82
CA VAL A 273 7.99 12.05 -2.97
C VAL A 273 9.26 12.83 -2.73
N ALA A 274 10.05 12.41 -1.75
CA ALA A 274 11.30 13.08 -1.36
C ALA A 274 12.15 12.18 -0.46
N GLN A 275 13.33 12.66 -0.12
CA GLN A 275 14.42 12.04 0.64
C GLN A 275 15.00 10.81 -0.07
N GLY A 276 16.23 10.98 -0.51
CA GLY A 276 17.05 9.97 -1.15
C GLY A 276 18.17 10.59 -1.97
N GLY A 277 18.94 9.76 -2.63
CA GLY A 277 20.03 10.14 -3.49
C GLY A 277 19.75 9.92 -4.97
N ILE A 278 20.72 10.29 -5.80
CA ILE A 278 20.69 9.95 -7.22
C ILE A 278 21.78 8.93 -7.55
N VAL A 279 21.52 8.14 -8.57
CA VAL A 279 22.47 7.14 -9.07
C VAL A 279 22.47 7.12 -10.59
N ASP A 280 23.64 6.87 -11.18
CA ASP A 280 23.77 6.70 -12.62
C ASP A 280 23.63 5.22 -13.02
N THR A 281 23.31 4.99 -14.29
CA THR A 281 23.31 3.67 -14.92
C THR A 281 24.55 3.49 -15.80
N PRO A 282 24.92 2.25 -16.16
CA PRO A 282 26.05 2.01 -17.07
C PRO A 282 25.92 2.67 -18.45
N ASP A 283 24.69 2.90 -18.92
CA ASP A 283 24.37 3.60 -20.18
C ASP A 283 24.28 5.13 -20.03
N GLY A 284 24.54 5.66 -18.82
CA GLY A 284 24.64 7.10 -18.54
C GLY A 284 23.32 7.82 -18.24
N LYS A 285 22.22 7.07 -18.07
CA LYS A 285 20.98 7.63 -17.51
C LYS A 285 21.17 7.89 -16.00
N TRP A 286 20.29 8.70 -15.42
CA TRP A 286 20.28 9.00 -13.99
C TRP A 286 18.89 8.83 -13.40
N TYR A 287 18.85 8.31 -12.19
CA TYR A 287 17.62 8.12 -11.43
C TYR A 287 17.76 8.61 -9.99
N GLY A 288 16.72 9.19 -9.44
CA GLY A 288 16.52 9.37 -8.01
C GLY A 288 15.79 8.16 -7.43
N LEU A 289 16.27 7.65 -6.32
CA LEU A 289 15.53 6.71 -5.49
C LEU A 289 15.10 7.47 -4.24
N LEU A 290 13.81 7.64 -4.08
CA LEU A 290 13.16 8.46 -3.06
C LEU A 290 11.99 7.69 -2.48
N PHE A 291 11.42 8.12 -1.35
CA PHE A 291 10.21 7.47 -0.83
C PHE A 291 9.00 8.42 -0.80
N GLN A 292 7.83 7.81 -0.65
CA GLN A 292 6.60 8.50 -0.26
C GLN A 292 6.06 7.90 1.04
N ASP A 293 5.65 8.76 2.01
CA ASP A 293 4.79 8.29 3.09
C ASP A 293 3.44 7.86 2.51
N HIS A 294 3.07 6.60 2.70
CA HIS A 294 1.89 6.00 2.08
C HIS A 294 0.97 5.31 3.09
N GLY A 295 0.59 6.03 4.14
CA GLY A 295 -0.32 5.52 5.16
C GLY A 295 0.28 4.36 5.96
N SER A 296 -0.53 3.38 6.29
CA SER A 296 -0.15 2.32 7.20
C SER A 296 0.88 1.33 6.65
N VAL A 297 1.05 1.24 5.34
CA VAL A 297 2.12 0.43 4.74
C VAL A 297 3.51 0.99 5.06
N GLY A 298 3.59 2.30 5.38
CA GLY A 298 4.83 3.00 5.70
C GLY A 298 5.37 3.82 4.54
N ARG A 299 6.69 3.88 4.42
CA ARG A 299 7.42 4.68 3.44
C ARG A 299 7.87 3.81 2.28
N ILE A 300 7.30 4.04 1.10
CA ILE A 300 7.46 3.19 -0.08
C ILE A 300 8.45 3.82 -1.08
N PRO A 301 9.46 3.07 -1.55
CA PRO A 301 10.43 3.56 -2.54
C PRO A 301 9.83 3.83 -3.91
N VAL A 302 10.23 4.97 -4.47
CA VAL A 302 9.78 5.48 -5.77
C VAL A 302 11.00 5.79 -6.64
N LEU A 303 11.04 5.25 -7.85
CA LEU A 303 12.10 5.52 -8.82
C LEU A 303 11.70 6.70 -9.71
N VAL A 304 12.56 7.70 -9.79
CA VAL A 304 12.28 8.96 -10.50
C VAL A 304 13.40 9.25 -11.50
N PRO A 305 13.12 9.42 -12.79
CA PRO A 305 14.16 9.77 -13.76
C PRO A 305 14.74 11.17 -13.46
N VAL A 306 16.04 11.34 -13.71
CA VAL A 306 16.76 12.59 -13.50
C VAL A 306 17.28 13.14 -14.83
N THR A 307 16.99 14.41 -15.10
CA THR A 307 17.50 15.15 -16.26
C THR A 307 18.40 16.29 -15.82
N TRP A 308 19.58 16.42 -16.41
CA TRP A 308 20.51 17.47 -16.08
C TRP A 308 20.23 18.77 -16.85
N GLU A 309 19.81 19.82 -16.14
CA GLU A 309 19.54 21.14 -16.68
C GLU A 309 20.48 22.20 -16.06
N ASN A 310 21.39 22.75 -16.80
CA ASN A 310 22.37 23.75 -16.31
C ASN A 310 23.11 23.26 -15.02
N ASN A 311 23.51 22.00 -15.00
CA ASN A 311 24.09 21.30 -13.86
C ASN A 311 23.15 21.20 -12.63
N TRP A 312 21.84 21.19 -12.81
CA TRP A 312 20.86 20.83 -11.81
C TRP A 312 20.25 19.46 -12.14
N PRO A 313 20.16 18.54 -11.18
CA PRO A 313 19.54 17.23 -11.37
C PRO A 313 18.01 17.36 -11.19
N MET A 314 17.33 17.79 -12.24
CA MET A 314 15.88 17.91 -12.23
C MET A 314 15.22 16.54 -12.25
N MET A 315 14.32 16.29 -11.34
CA MET A 315 13.65 14.99 -11.15
C MET A 315 12.26 14.97 -11.78
N GLY A 316 11.85 13.77 -12.22
CA GLY A 316 10.53 13.52 -12.79
C GLY A 316 10.45 13.72 -14.30
N VAL A 317 9.29 13.39 -14.83
CA VAL A 317 8.90 13.69 -16.22
C VAL A 317 8.09 14.98 -16.18
N ASN A 318 8.65 16.06 -16.74
CA ASN A 318 8.09 17.42 -16.65
C ASN A 318 7.86 17.90 -15.19
N GLY A 319 8.71 17.45 -14.25
CA GLY A 319 8.60 17.79 -12.83
C GLY A 319 7.61 16.95 -12.02
N GLU A 320 6.96 15.96 -12.64
CA GLU A 320 6.02 15.05 -11.99
C GLU A 320 6.62 13.64 -11.81
N VAL A 321 6.28 12.98 -10.71
CA VAL A 321 6.64 11.58 -10.48
C VAL A 321 5.85 10.69 -11.43
N PRO A 322 6.49 9.94 -12.33
CA PRO A 322 5.77 9.08 -13.25
C PRO A 322 5.17 7.86 -12.53
N LEU A 323 3.94 7.49 -12.87
CA LEU A 323 3.29 6.27 -12.38
C LEU A 323 3.90 5.01 -13.00
N THR A 324 4.40 5.13 -14.22
CA THR A 324 5.07 4.05 -14.95
C THR A 324 6.36 4.55 -15.58
N LEU A 325 7.32 3.66 -15.73
CA LEU A 325 8.63 3.92 -16.32
C LEU A 325 8.98 2.82 -17.30
N GLU A 326 9.61 3.21 -18.42
CA GLU A 326 10.31 2.28 -19.31
C GLU A 326 11.75 2.12 -18.82
N ILE A 327 12.14 0.90 -18.45
CA ILE A 327 13.47 0.60 -17.94
C ILE A 327 14.01 -0.67 -18.61
N ASP A 328 15.33 -0.71 -18.79
CA ASP A 328 16.00 -1.92 -19.27
C ASP A 328 16.11 -2.92 -18.10
N SER A 329 15.22 -3.91 -18.08
CA SER A 329 15.10 -4.88 -16.99
C SER A 329 14.45 -6.17 -17.48
N ASP A 330 14.94 -7.28 -16.98
CA ASP A 330 14.28 -8.60 -17.06
C ASP A 330 13.27 -8.79 -15.92
N TYR A 331 12.82 -7.74 -15.31
CA TYR A 331 12.01 -7.60 -14.10
C TYR A 331 11.51 -8.91 -13.48
N ALA A 332 12.13 -9.29 -12.38
CA ALA A 332 11.74 -10.46 -11.60
C ALA A 332 10.79 -10.13 -10.42
N GLY A 333 10.53 -8.84 -10.20
CA GLY A 333 9.78 -8.33 -9.04
C GLY A 333 10.61 -8.28 -7.76
N THR A 334 10.19 -7.42 -6.84
CA THR A 334 10.73 -7.37 -5.48
C THR A 334 9.80 -8.13 -4.55
N GLN A 335 10.32 -9.00 -3.71
CA GLN A 335 9.58 -9.68 -2.66
C GLN A 335 10.38 -9.61 -1.37
N LEU A 336 9.85 -8.90 -0.37
CA LEU A 336 10.50 -8.66 0.92
C LEU A 336 9.91 -9.51 2.05
N ALA A 337 8.86 -10.26 1.76
CA ALA A 337 8.27 -11.27 2.63
C ALA A 337 7.99 -12.53 1.81
N LYS A 338 8.12 -13.70 2.44
CA LYS A 338 7.96 -14.99 1.77
C LYS A 338 7.47 -16.06 2.73
N ASP A 339 7.06 -17.19 2.15
CA ASP A 339 6.74 -18.40 2.89
C ASP A 339 7.96 -18.94 3.63
N ASP A 340 7.70 -19.61 4.76
CA ASP A 340 8.70 -20.32 5.53
C ASP A 340 8.08 -21.57 6.19
N ASP A 341 8.64 -22.75 5.93
CA ASP A 341 8.25 -24.00 6.54
C ASP A 341 9.09 -24.34 7.78
N PHE A 342 9.90 -23.39 8.23
CA PHE A 342 10.82 -23.50 9.37
C PHE A 342 11.73 -24.74 9.35
N THR A 343 12.08 -25.23 8.15
CA THR A 343 13.00 -26.35 7.95
C THR A 343 14.44 -25.84 7.79
N TYR A 344 15.12 -25.67 8.88
CA TYR A 344 16.47 -25.12 8.92
C TYR A 344 17.49 -26.15 9.42
N SER A 345 18.71 -26.12 8.88
CA SER A 345 19.83 -26.94 9.33
C SER A 345 20.56 -26.38 10.56
N SER A 346 20.31 -25.13 10.90
CA SER A 346 20.88 -24.42 12.05
C SER A 346 19.87 -23.44 12.63
N ASN A 347 20.10 -22.95 13.84
CA ASN A 347 19.21 -21.97 14.48
C ASN A 347 19.45 -20.56 13.94
N LYS A 348 19.25 -20.39 12.62
CA LYS A 348 19.41 -19.14 11.89
C LYS A 348 18.24 -18.99 10.90
N LEU A 349 17.51 -17.90 11.00
CA LEU A 349 16.39 -17.56 10.12
C LEU A 349 16.87 -16.92 8.81
N ASP A 350 16.05 -16.97 7.79
CA ASP A 350 16.25 -16.28 6.52
C ASP A 350 16.17 -14.76 6.68
N LEU A 351 16.67 -14.02 5.68
CA LEU A 351 16.88 -12.57 5.77
C LEU A 351 15.59 -11.74 5.81
N GLU A 352 14.46 -12.28 5.43
CA GLU A 352 13.17 -11.61 5.49
C GLU A 352 12.65 -11.43 6.92
N TRP A 353 13.16 -12.23 7.85
CA TRP A 353 12.77 -12.20 9.25
C TRP A 353 13.51 -11.15 10.07
N GLN A 354 12.74 -10.37 10.83
CA GLN A 354 13.26 -9.41 11.81
C GLN A 354 12.50 -9.52 13.13
N TRP A 355 13.23 -9.49 14.22
CA TRP A 355 12.67 -9.46 15.57
C TRP A 355 12.24 -8.05 15.97
N ASN A 356 11.15 -7.95 16.71
CA ASN A 356 10.82 -6.75 17.45
C ASN A 356 11.86 -6.55 18.57
N HIS A 357 12.78 -5.60 18.44
CA HIS A 357 13.96 -5.41 19.29
C HIS A 357 14.93 -6.60 19.23
N ASN A 358 15.97 -6.56 20.08
CA ASN A 358 16.94 -7.64 20.13
C ASN A 358 16.32 -8.93 20.67
N PRO A 359 16.44 -10.06 20.00
CA PRO A 359 15.89 -11.31 20.48
C PRO A 359 16.63 -11.85 21.72
N ASP A 360 15.94 -12.59 22.56
CA ASP A 360 16.55 -13.53 23.48
C ASP A 360 16.78 -14.85 22.73
N ASN A 361 18.02 -15.08 22.30
CA ASN A 361 18.39 -16.27 21.50
C ASN A 361 18.28 -17.59 22.29
N THR A 362 17.98 -17.56 23.60
CA THR A 362 17.68 -18.75 24.38
C THR A 362 16.19 -19.10 24.39
N ALA A 363 15.37 -18.18 23.92
CA ALA A 363 13.91 -18.25 23.98
C ALA A 363 13.24 -18.53 22.62
N TRP A 364 14.00 -18.93 21.60
CA TRP A 364 13.45 -19.39 20.33
C TRP A 364 14.30 -20.47 19.70
N SER A 365 13.73 -21.29 18.81
CA SER A 365 14.47 -22.28 18.04
C SER A 365 13.69 -22.74 16.82
N VAL A 366 14.41 -22.97 15.71
CA VAL A 366 13.92 -23.67 14.51
C VAL A 366 14.54 -25.08 14.37
N THR A 367 15.32 -25.51 15.34
CA THR A 367 15.99 -26.83 15.32
C THR A 367 15.60 -27.75 16.47
N GLU A 368 15.05 -27.24 17.56
CA GLU A 368 14.61 -28.03 18.72
C GLU A 368 13.43 -28.95 18.37
N ARG A 369 12.54 -28.48 17.52
CA ARG A 369 11.49 -29.27 16.84
C ARG A 369 11.61 -29.04 15.34
N PRO A 370 12.25 -29.91 14.57
CA PRO A 370 12.46 -29.71 13.13
C PRO A 370 11.15 -29.44 12.39
N GLY A 371 11.17 -28.45 11.50
CA GLY A 371 9.99 -28.00 10.75
C GLY A 371 9.03 -27.11 11.58
N TYR A 372 9.50 -26.58 12.70
CA TYR A 372 8.72 -25.65 13.53
C TYR A 372 9.58 -24.49 14.06
N LEU A 373 9.00 -23.31 14.08
CA LEU A 373 9.49 -22.23 14.94
C LEU A 373 8.92 -22.43 16.34
N ARG A 374 9.79 -22.64 17.32
CA ARG A 374 9.43 -22.65 18.74
C ARG A 374 9.72 -21.31 19.40
N LEU A 375 8.70 -20.68 20.01
CA LEU A 375 8.82 -19.48 20.83
C LEU A 375 8.58 -19.86 22.30
N LYS A 376 9.56 -19.59 23.17
CA LYS A 376 9.51 -19.90 24.61
C LYS A 376 9.25 -18.65 25.42
N ASN A 377 8.34 -18.72 26.37
CA ASN A 377 7.98 -17.61 27.25
C ASN A 377 8.96 -17.53 28.43
N ASN A 378 10.12 -16.89 28.24
CA ASN A 378 11.15 -16.71 29.27
C ASN A 378 10.98 -15.44 30.08
N THR A 379 10.14 -14.50 29.64
CA THR A 379 9.83 -13.23 30.30
C THR A 379 8.33 -13.04 30.42
N LEU A 380 7.89 -12.17 31.33
CA LEU A 380 6.49 -11.75 31.43
C LEU A 380 6.28 -10.48 30.63
N ALA A 381 5.14 -10.40 29.94
CA ALA A 381 4.68 -9.21 29.22
C ALA A 381 3.17 -9.04 29.43
N THR A 382 2.68 -7.81 29.34
CA THR A 382 1.26 -7.51 29.56
C THR A 382 0.50 -7.28 28.28
N ASN A 383 1.21 -7.01 27.19
CA ASN A 383 0.66 -6.72 25.87
C ASN A 383 1.66 -7.10 24.78
N LEU A 384 1.25 -6.98 23.53
CA LEU A 384 2.06 -7.37 22.36
C LEU A 384 3.34 -6.53 22.19
N LEU A 385 3.31 -5.24 22.55
CA LEU A 385 4.48 -4.35 22.38
C LEU A 385 5.61 -4.67 23.37
N ASP A 386 5.28 -5.23 24.53
CA ASP A 386 6.25 -5.70 25.51
C ASP A 386 6.69 -7.15 25.27
N ALA A 387 6.03 -7.84 24.33
CA ALA A 387 6.30 -9.26 24.05
C ALA A 387 7.66 -9.44 23.39
N LYS A 388 8.56 -10.13 24.10
CA LYS A 388 9.88 -10.47 23.58
C LYS A 388 9.78 -11.55 22.53
N ASN A 389 10.72 -11.52 21.57
CA ASN A 389 10.75 -12.48 20.48
C ASN A 389 9.47 -12.50 19.62
N THR A 390 8.85 -11.34 19.40
CA THR A 390 7.88 -11.18 18.33
C THR A 390 8.65 -11.14 17.00
N LEU A 391 8.43 -12.15 16.15
CA LEU A 391 9.12 -12.35 14.89
C LEU A 391 8.28 -11.80 13.73
N THR A 392 8.85 -10.94 12.89
CA THR A 392 8.07 -10.21 11.90
C THR A 392 8.64 -10.31 10.50
N GLN A 393 7.74 -10.27 9.50
CA GLN A 393 8.05 -9.91 8.12
C GLN A 393 7.28 -8.65 7.71
N ARG A 394 7.75 -7.93 6.68
CA ARG A 394 7.06 -6.76 6.14
C ARG A 394 5.68 -7.16 5.61
N ALA A 395 4.69 -6.33 5.85
CA ALA A 395 3.45 -6.41 5.08
C ALA A 395 3.61 -5.60 3.80
N GLU A 396 3.22 -6.16 2.66
CA GLU A 396 3.39 -5.56 1.34
C GLU A 396 2.03 -5.16 0.75
N GLY A 397 1.98 -3.98 0.17
CA GLY A 397 0.81 -3.49 -0.56
C GLY A 397 0.74 -4.04 -2.00
N PRO A 398 -0.39 -3.82 -2.70
CA PRO A 398 -1.61 -3.19 -2.22
C PRO A 398 -2.41 -4.05 -1.22
N SER A 399 -2.23 -5.35 -1.23
CA SER A 399 -2.79 -6.26 -0.25
C SER A 399 -1.91 -7.49 -0.07
N CYS A 400 -1.91 -8.02 1.13
CA CYS A 400 -1.25 -9.28 1.42
C CYS A 400 -2.01 -10.05 2.50
N SER A 401 -1.74 -11.33 2.61
CA SER A 401 -2.23 -12.15 3.70
C SER A 401 -1.12 -13.01 4.28
N SER A 402 -1.19 -13.30 5.56
CA SER A 402 -0.29 -14.22 6.22
C SER A 402 -1.07 -15.24 7.01
N VAL A 403 -0.60 -16.48 6.97
CA VAL A 403 -1.20 -17.62 7.64
C VAL A 403 -0.15 -18.37 8.44
N ILE A 404 -0.47 -18.75 9.67
CA ILE A 404 0.33 -19.68 10.44
C ILE A 404 -0.51 -20.87 10.89
N LYS A 405 0.13 -22.01 11.13
CA LYS A 405 -0.46 -23.11 11.86
C LYS A 405 0.20 -23.17 13.25
N LEU A 406 -0.57 -22.96 14.28
CA LEU A 406 -0.15 -22.88 15.68
C LEU A 406 -0.45 -24.17 16.44
N ASP A 407 0.56 -24.77 17.06
CA ASP A 407 0.43 -25.84 18.05
C ASP A 407 0.60 -25.26 19.46
N THR A 408 -0.49 -25.33 20.23
CA THR A 408 -0.62 -24.77 21.57
C THR A 408 -0.31 -25.77 22.68
N SER A 409 0.22 -26.96 22.38
CA SER A 409 0.41 -28.07 23.35
C SER A 409 1.33 -27.68 24.50
N GLY A 410 2.30 -26.79 24.28
CA GLY A 410 3.26 -26.32 25.25
C GLY A 410 2.82 -25.09 26.05
N MET A 411 1.66 -24.52 25.75
CA MET A 411 1.16 -23.32 26.42
C MET A 411 0.59 -23.61 27.82
N LYS A 412 0.77 -22.67 28.75
CA LYS A 412 0.31 -22.70 30.13
C LYS A 412 -0.67 -21.60 30.46
N ALA A 413 -1.35 -21.67 31.59
CA ALA A 413 -2.26 -20.61 32.03
C ALA A 413 -1.57 -19.22 32.04
N GLY A 414 -2.14 -18.28 31.34
CA GLY A 414 -1.61 -16.93 31.16
C GLY A 414 -0.70 -16.75 29.92
N ASP A 415 -0.46 -17.81 29.14
CA ASP A 415 0.24 -17.71 27.86
C ASP A 415 -0.68 -17.23 26.74
N TYR A 416 -0.14 -16.42 25.84
CA TYR A 416 -0.74 -15.90 24.61
C TYR A 416 0.19 -16.19 23.44
N ALA A 417 -0.34 -16.67 22.33
CA ALA A 417 0.43 -16.88 21.10
C ALA A 417 -0.44 -16.73 19.86
N GLY A 418 0.12 -16.26 18.74
CA GLY A 418 -0.64 -16.05 17.52
C GLY A 418 0.05 -15.24 16.46
N LEU A 419 -0.76 -14.60 15.63
CA LEU A 419 -0.38 -13.77 14.49
C LEU A 419 -0.98 -12.37 14.62
N SER A 420 -0.25 -11.33 14.23
CA SER A 420 -0.66 -9.94 14.40
C SER A 420 -0.47 -9.10 13.14
N ALA A 421 -1.33 -8.10 12.95
CA ALA A 421 -1.03 -6.87 12.25
C ALA A 421 -0.26 -5.97 13.24
N PHE A 422 1.08 -6.00 13.16
CA PHE A 422 1.97 -5.42 14.16
C PHE A 422 2.31 -3.96 13.82
N GLN A 423 1.88 -3.06 14.67
CA GLN A 423 2.22 -1.63 14.74
C GLN A 423 1.70 -1.10 16.09
N PHE A 424 1.83 0.17 16.44
CA PHE A 424 1.32 0.72 17.69
C PHE A 424 -0.19 0.48 17.85
N LYS A 425 -0.98 0.77 16.83
CA LYS A 425 -2.39 0.37 16.75
C LYS A 425 -2.51 -1.07 16.24
N TYR A 426 -1.95 -2.03 16.99
CA TYR A 426 -1.98 -3.43 16.58
C TYR A 426 -3.38 -4.06 16.66
N GLY A 427 -3.58 -5.10 15.86
CA GLY A 427 -4.60 -6.11 16.04
C GLY A 427 -3.96 -7.49 15.96
N ASN A 428 -4.49 -8.47 16.70
CA ASN A 428 -3.93 -9.81 16.72
C ASN A 428 -5.00 -10.88 16.87
N VAL A 429 -4.76 -12.02 16.22
CA VAL A 429 -5.53 -13.25 16.38
C VAL A 429 -4.63 -14.33 16.96
N GLY A 430 -5.13 -15.07 17.94
CA GLY A 430 -4.29 -16.04 18.62
C GLY A 430 -5.07 -16.97 19.52
N VAL A 431 -4.31 -17.69 20.33
CA VAL A 431 -4.81 -18.52 21.41
C VAL A 431 -4.23 -18.03 22.74
N TYR A 432 -5.05 -17.99 23.75
CA TYR A 432 -4.58 -17.83 25.13
C TYR A 432 -5.12 -18.94 26.01
N VAL A 433 -4.41 -19.21 27.11
CA VAL A 433 -4.81 -20.20 28.11
C VAL A 433 -5.32 -19.48 29.34
N SER A 434 -6.60 -19.65 29.67
CA SER A 434 -7.22 -19.10 30.86
C SER A 434 -6.76 -19.81 32.16
N ASP A 435 -7.16 -19.26 33.32
CA ASP A 435 -6.72 -19.75 34.63
C ASP A 435 -7.12 -21.18 34.95
N ASP A 436 -8.25 -21.62 34.39
CA ASP A 436 -8.74 -22.99 34.53
C ASP A 436 -8.11 -23.96 33.53
N GLY A 437 -7.15 -23.50 32.71
CA GLY A 437 -6.47 -24.28 31.68
C GLY A 437 -7.24 -24.36 30.35
N THR A 438 -8.39 -23.72 30.24
CA THR A 438 -9.16 -23.69 28.96
C THR A 438 -8.41 -22.84 27.93
N LYS A 439 -8.20 -23.40 26.75
CA LYS A 439 -7.63 -22.70 25.60
C LYS A 439 -8.71 -21.96 24.85
N LYS A 440 -8.49 -20.70 24.54
CA LYS A 440 -9.42 -19.86 23.81
C LYS A 440 -8.77 -19.21 22.60
N ILE A 441 -9.42 -19.31 21.46
CA ILE A 441 -9.13 -18.50 20.28
C ILE A 441 -9.66 -17.11 20.56
N TYR A 442 -8.90 -16.06 20.21
CA TYR A 442 -9.31 -14.67 20.45
C TYR A 442 -8.84 -13.74 19.34
N MET A 443 -9.53 -12.62 19.17
CA MET A 443 -9.02 -11.44 18.53
C MET A 443 -8.96 -10.31 19.54
N ALA A 444 -7.85 -9.57 19.54
CA ALA A 444 -7.68 -8.38 20.36
C ALA A 444 -7.02 -7.24 19.58
N ASN A 445 -7.22 -6.02 20.08
CA ASN A 445 -6.51 -4.83 19.62
C ASN A 445 -5.78 -4.13 20.77
N ASN A 446 -5.00 -3.10 20.45
CA ASN A 446 -4.42 -2.21 21.44
C ASN A 446 -5.49 -1.28 22.03
N GLY A 447 -6.05 -1.64 23.19
CA GLY A 447 -7.08 -0.84 23.86
C GLY A 447 -6.58 0.51 24.41
N GLY A 448 -5.25 0.65 24.59
CA GLY A 448 -4.63 1.91 25.01
C GLY A 448 -4.27 2.85 23.87
N TYR A 449 -4.59 2.49 22.63
CA TYR A 449 -4.26 3.33 21.48
C TYR A 449 -5.02 4.66 21.48
N SER A 450 -4.28 5.74 21.32
CA SER A 450 -4.74 7.05 20.84
C SER A 450 -3.56 7.79 20.21
N ASP A 451 -3.80 8.84 19.43
CA ASP A 451 -2.74 9.58 18.73
C ASP A 451 -1.72 10.24 19.69
N SER A 452 -2.08 10.41 20.95
CA SER A 452 -1.22 10.96 22.01
C SER A 452 -0.73 9.94 23.03
N ALA A 453 -1.10 8.65 22.90
CA ALA A 453 -0.70 7.60 23.81
C ALA A 453 0.76 7.19 23.62
N THR A 454 1.34 6.67 24.70
CA THR A 454 2.69 6.06 24.70
C THR A 454 2.59 4.54 24.73
N VAL A 455 3.71 3.86 24.48
CA VAL A 455 3.77 2.38 24.59
C VAL A 455 3.33 1.89 25.98
N GLY A 456 3.63 2.65 27.04
CA GLY A 456 3.24 2.31 28.41
C GLY A 456 1.73 2.32 28.67
N ASP A 457 0.94 2.97 27.81
CA ASP A 457 -0.54 3.00 27.91
C ASP A 457 -1.19 1.74 27.28
N SER A 458 -0.41 0.91 26.59
CA SER A 458 -0.91 -0.22 25.80
C SER A 458 -1.39 -1.38 26.67
N TYR A 459 -2.53 -1.95 26.30
CA TYR A 459 -3.04 -3.19 26.87
C TYR A 459 -3.79 -4.01 25.83
N ASN A 460 -3.88 -5.32 26.07
CA ASN A 460 -4.55 -6.24 25.17
C ASN A 460 -6.06 -6.20 25.41
N ASN A 461 -6.80 -5.60 24.50
CA ASN A 461 -8.26 -5.49 24.57
C ASN A 461 -8.91 -6.61 23.75
N ILE A 462 -9.38 -7.68 24.41
CA ILE A 462 -10.03 -8.80 23.73
C ILE A 462 -11.42 -8.38 23.24
N ILE A 463 -11.61 -8.39 21.92
CA ILE A 463 -12.85 -8.01 21.24
C ILE A 463 -13.80 -9.23 21.16
N GLU A 464 -13.26 -10.38 20.76
CA GLU A 464 -14.03 -11.62 20.62
C GLU A 464 -13.20 -12.81 21.01
N GLN A 465 -13.83 -13.85 21.56
CA GLN A 465 -13.17 -15.09 21.93
C GLN A 465 -14.11 -16.29 21.86
N THR A 466 -13.53 -17.46 21.57
CA THR A 466 -14.25 -18.74 21.55
C THR A 466 -13.34 -19.86 22.05
N ASN A 467 -13.89 -20.99 22.51
CA ASN A 467 -13.06 -22.09 22.99
C ASN A 467 -12.36 -22.79 21.82
N LEU A 468 -11.09 -23.11 22.01
CA LEU A 468 -10.33 -23.95 21.08
C LEU A 468 -10.68 -25.42 21.31
N SER A 469 -10.96 -26.14 20.23
CA SER A 469 -11.10 -27.60 20.22
C SER A 469 -9.80 -28.24 19.78
N GLY A 470 -9.15 -28.99 20.66
CA GLY A 470 -7.83 -29.60 20.40
C GLY A 470 -6.66 -28.69 20.75
N ASN A 471 -5.52 -28.87 20.10
CA ASN A 471 -4.29 -28.13 20.36
C ASN A 471 -3.76 -27.36 19.15
N GLU A 472 -4.25 -27.60 17.95
CA GLU A 472 -3.79 -26.98 16.72
C GLU A 472 -4.86 -26.11 16.09
N ILE A 473 -4.46 -24.99 15.51
CA ILE A 473 -5.32 -24.03 14.86
C ILE A 473 -4.56 -23.29 13.74
N TYR A 474 -5.25 -22.96 12.67
CA TYR A 474 -4.76 -22.07 11.64
C TYR A 474 -5.26 -20.66 11.91
N LEU A 475 -4.37 -19.69 11.83
CA LEU A 475 -4.64 -18.27 12.06
C LEU A 475 -4.25 -17.48 10.81
N LYS A 476 -5.07 -16.50 10.43
CA LYS A 476 -4.82 -15.67 9.26
C LYS A 476 -5.07 -14.21 9.57
N VAL A 477 -4.21 -13.35 9.00
CA VAL A 477 -4.39 -11.89 8.93
C VAL A 477 -4.35 -11.48 7.47
N ASP A 478 -5.41 -10.82 7.01
CA ASP A 478 -5.49 -10.17 5.71
C ASP A 478 -5.23 -8.68 5.87
N PHE A 479 -4.33 -8.12 5.06
CA PHE A 479 -4.02 -6.69 5.00
C PHE A 479 -4.53 -6.11 3.69
N LEU A 480 -5.22 -4.99 3.78
CA LEU A 480 -5.58 -4.16 2.65
C LEU A 480 -4.96 -2.78 2.88
N PHE A 481 -3.98 -2.43 2.09
CA PHE A 481 -3.43 -1.09 2.06
C PHE A 481 -4.11 -0.26 0.98
N ASN A 482 -4.12 1.05 1.21
CA ASN A 482 -4.75 1.99 0.34
C ASN A 482 -4.28 1.82 -1.12
N THR A 483 -5.00 1.00 -1.85
CA THR A 483 -5.04 1.13 -3.29
C THR A 483 -5.84 2.37 -3.58
N VAL A 484 -5.34 3.23 -4.45
CA VAL A 484 -6.14 4.25 -5.08
C VAL A 484 -7.49 3.61 -5.35
N ASP A 485 -8.58 4.15 -4.80
CA ASP A 485 -9.91 3.65 -5.11
C ASP A 485 -10.15 3.69 -6.63
N SER A 486 -11.23 3.09 -7.13
CA SER A 486 -11.57 3.10 -8.56
C SER A 486 -11.63 4.50 -9.19
N THR A 487 -11.54 5.56 -8.39
CA THR A 487 -11.57 6.96 -8.80
C THR A 487 -10.21 7.64 -8.75
N GLY A 488 -9.18 6.95 -8.28
CA GLY A 488 -7.86 7.53 -8.08
C GLY A 488 -7.73 8.36 -6.81
N ASN A 489 -8.76 8.42 -5.95
CA ASN A 489 -8.68 9.09 -4.67
C ASN A 489 -8.14 8.15 -3.61
N SER A 490 -7.09 8.59 -2.92
CA SER A 490 -6.63 7.94 -1.71
C SER A 490 -7.43 8.46 -0.52
N SER A 491 -8.12 7.57 0.19
CA SER A 491 -8.70 7.87 1.49
C SER A 491 -7.77 7.34 2.57
N TYR A 492 -7.34 8.18 3.49
CA TYR A 492 -6.52 7.79 4.65
C TYR A 492 -7.18 6.74 5.57
N ASN A 493 -8.43 6.39 5.34
CA ASN A 493 -9.23 5.54 6.23
C ASN A 493 -9.54 4.16 5.65
N ILE A 494 -8.97 3.79 4.50
CA ILE A 494 -9.28 2.50 3.87
C ILE A 494 -8.27 1.39 4.17
N ASP A 495 -7.13 1.70 4.79
CA ASP A 495 -6.16 0.70 5.21
C ASP A 495 -6.73 -0.15 6.33
N LYS A 496 -6.84 -1.45 6.10
CA LYS A 496 -7.57 -2.36 6.99
C LYS A 496 -6.84 -3.68 7.20
N ALA A 497 -7.03 -4.29 8.37
CA ALA A 497 -6.68 -5.68 8.59
C ALA A 497 -7.87 -6.46 9.13
N ASN A 498 -8.03 -7.70 8.67
CA ASN A 498 -9.06 -8.63 9.10
C ASN A 498 -8.42 -9.91 9.64
N PHE A 499 -9.08 -10.53 10.62
CA PHE A 499 -8.54 -11.63 11.40
C PHE A 499 -9.44 -12.87 11.29
N TYR A 500 -8.81 -14.03 11.10
CA TYR A 500 -9.54 -15.27 10.87
C TYR A 500 -8.86 -16.46 11.58
N TYR A 501 -9.65 -17.48 11.85
CA TYR A 501 -9.16 -18.79 12.26
C TYR A 501 -9.81 -19.92 11.44
N SER A 502 -9.15 -21.07 11.38
CA SER A 502 -9.64 -22.27 10.74
C SER A 502 -9.12 -23.52 11.42
N TYR A 503 -9.93 -24.59 11.47
CA TYR A 503 -9.50 -25.90 11.98
C TYR A 503 -8.87 -26.81 10.93
N ASN A 504 -9.01 -26.45 9.64
CA ASN A 504 -8.53 -27.29 8.51
C ASN A 504 -7.69 -26.52 7.49
N GLY A 505 -7.44 -25.22 7.72
CA GLY A 505 -6.71 -24.35 6.81
C GLY A 505 -7.44 -23.99 5.52
N ALA A 506 -8.72 -24.32 5.41
CA ALA A 506 -9.53 -24.06 4.21
C ALA A 506 -10.84 -23.31 4.53
N ASP A 507 -11.53 -23.70 5.57
CA ASP A 507 -12.80 -23.08 6.00
C ASP A 507 -12.49 -21.99 7.03
N TRP A 508 -12.35 -20.75 6.57
CA TRP A 508 -11.99 -19.61 7.39
C TRP A 508 -13.20 -18.97 8.06
N LYS A 509 -13.07 -18.67 9.35
CA LYS A 509 -14.04 -17.91 10.13
C LYS A 509 -13.43 -16.60 10.58
N LYS A 510 -14.07 -15.50 10.24
CA LYS A 510 -13.70 -14.18 10.76
C LYS A 510 -13.91 -14.15 12.27
N ILE A 511 -13.01 -13.48 13.00
CA ILE A 511 -13.12 -13.29 14.45
C ILE A 511 -12.77 -11.85 14.79
N GLY A 512 -13.57 -11.25 15.68
CA GLY A 512 -13.43 -9.87 16.12
C GLY A 512 -13.84 -8.85 15.07
N GLU A 513 -13.29 -7.67 15.21
CA GLU A 513 -13.57 -6.52 14.36
C GLU A 513 -12.51 -6.30 13.30
N GLU A 514 -12.83 -5.51 12.29
CA GLU A 514 -11.87 -4.99 11.32
C GLU A 514 -11.01 -3.92 11.98
N LEU A 515 -9.70 -4.03 11.85
CA LEU A 515 -8.76 -3.03 12.32
C LEU A 515 -8.58 -1.94 11.24
N SER A 516 -8.99 -0.71 11.53
CA SER A 516 -8.55 0.44 10.73
C SER A 516 -7.09 0.73 11.05
N MET A 517 -6.20 0.44 10.09
CA MET A 517 -4.76 0.62 10.24
C MET A 517 -4.38 2.09 10.11
N VAL A 518 -3.31 2.50 10.79
CA VAL A 518 -2.79 3.87 10.77
C VAL A 518 -1.26 3.85 10.79
N TYR A 519 -0.63 4.88 10.26
CA TYR A 519 0.79 5.13 10.50
C TYR A 519 0.96 5.88 11.82
N SER A 520 1.79 5.37 12.72
CA SER A 520 2.03 6.00 14.03
C SER A 520 3.52 6.30 14.25
N LEU A 521 3.83 7.53 14.57
CA LEU A 521 5.18 7.97 14.92
C LEU A 521 5.67 7.38 16.27
N THR A 522 4.79 6.78 17.08
CA THR A 522 5.19 6.08 18.31
C THR A 522 6.11 4.89 18.01
N LEU A 523 5.86 4.16 16.90
CA LEU A 523 6.75 3.11 16.41
C LEU A 523 7.60 3.58 15.21
N PHE A 524 7.08 4.47 14.39
CA PHE A 524 7.74 5.05 13.22
C PHE A 524 8.09 4.05 12.11
N THR A 525 7.24 3.03 11.93
CA THR A 525 7.38 1.96 10.92
C THR A 525 6.03 1.64 10.31
N GLY A 526 6.01 1.05 9.11
CA GLY A 526 4.81 0.45 8.53
C GLY A 526 4.36 -0.81 9.28
N TYR A 527 3.16 -1.30 8.96
CA TYR A 527 2.66 -2.56 9.52
C TYR A 527 3.50 -3.76 9.08
N ARG A 528 3.54 -4.76 9.97
CA ARG A 528 4.20 -6.05 9.72
C ARG A 528 3.29 -7.21 10.10
N SER A 529 3.46 -8.35 9.44
CA SER A 529 2.97 -9.63 9.95
C SER A 529 3.86 -10.08 11.08
N GLY A 530 3.32 -10.25 12.29
CA GLY A 530 4.10 -10.59 13.48
C GLY A 530 3.63 -11.88 14.13
N ILE A 531 4.51 -12.86 14.23
CA ILE A 531 4.32 -14.09 15.03
C ILE A 531 4.75 -13.77 16.46
N TYR A 532 3.92 -14.06 17.45
CA TYR A 532 4.20 -13.74 18.83
C TYR A 532 3.88 -14.88 19.78
N SER A 533 4.60 -14.93 20.91
CA SER A 533 4.25 -15.70 22.09
C SER A 533 4.74 -14.98 23.35
N TYR A 534 3.89 -14.82 24.34
CA TYR A 534 4.26 -14.23 25.63
C TYR A 534 3.43 -14.80 26.78
N ALA A 535 3.97 -14.66 28.00
CA ALA A 535 3.31 -15.06 29.25
C ALA A 535 2.95 -13.84 30.09
N THR A 536 1.75 -13.86 30.70
CA THR A 536 1.30 -12.81 31.61
C THR A 536 1.44 -13.18 33.09
N LYS A 537 1.66 -14.46 33.42
CA LYS A 537 1.62 -15.00 34.78
C LYS A 537 2.88 -15.75 35.18
N THR A 538 3.25 -16.77 34.44
CA THR A 538 4.39 -17.62 34.73
C THR A 538 5.16 -17.95 33.46
N THR A 539 6.47 -17.94 33.54
CA THR A 539 7.35 -18.32 32.44
C THR A 539 7.45 -19.82 32.22
N GLY A 540 8.07 -20.24 31.12
CA GLY A 540 8.38 -21.63 30.78
C GLY A 540 7.28 -22.37 30.02
N GLY A 541 6.24 -21.66 29.51
CA GLY A 541 5.41 -22.17 28.44
C GLY A 541 6.07 -21.89 27.10
N TYR A 542 5.54 -22.50 26.03
CA TYR A 542 6.00 -22.29 24.67
C TYR A 542 4.88 -22.54 23.65
N ALA A 543 5.04 -21.95 22.49
CA ALA A 543 4.20 -22.21 21.32
C ALA A 543 5.07 -22.67 20.14
N ASP A 544 4.55 -23.58 19.34
CA ASP A 544 5.19 -24.07 18.12
C ASP A 544 4.40 -23.63 16.89
N ILE A 545 5.07 -23.08 15.89
CA ILE A 545 4.50 -22.63 14.64
C ILE A 545 5.03 -23.54 13.52
N ASP A 546 4.13 -24.26 12.82
CA ASP A 546 4.46 -25.26 11.81
C ASP A 546 4.98 -24.62 10.52
N TYR A 547 4.34 -23.51 10.08
CA TYR A 547 4.76 -22.75 8.91
C TYR A 547 4.22 -21.32 8.97
N PHE A 548 4.74 -20.51 8.08
CA PHE A 548 4.23 -19.18 7.74
C PHE A 548 4.02 -19.13 6.22
N ASP A 549 2.77 -19.03 5.78
CA ASP A 549 2.40 -18.81 4.37
C ASP A 549 2.14 -17.33 4.15
N TYR A 550 2.65 -16.80 3.06
CA TYR A 550 2.52 -15.39 2.71
C TYR A 550 2.05 -15.25 1.26
N GLU A 551 0.94 -14.59 1.07
CA GLU A 551 0.43 -14.23 -0.26
C GLU A 551 0.32 -12.72 -0.38
N ARG A 552 0.71 -12.17 -1.52
CA ARG A 552 0.50 -10.75 -1.84
C ARG A 552 -0.14 -10.60 -3.21
N ALA A 553 -0.86 -9.50 -3.41
CA ALA A 553 -1.30 -9.10 -4.73
C ALA A 553 -0.08 -8.75 -5.60
N ASP A 554 -0.05 -9.24 -6.82
CA ASP A 554 0.93 -8.83 -7.81
C ASP A 554 0.55 -7.43 -8.33
N TRP A 555 1.24 -6.40 -7.84
CA TRP A 555 0.95 -5.00 -8.18
C TRP A 555 1.72 -4.50 -9.40
N ASN A 556 2.77 -5.20 -9.83
CA ASN A 556 3.50 -4.93 -11.07
C ASN A 556 2.95 -5.69 -12.28
N ALA A 557 2.13 -6.71 -12.08
CA ALA A 557 1.21 -7.04 -13.15
C ALA A 557 0.54 -5.71 -13.53
N PRO A 558 0.55 -5.30 -14.80
CA PRO A 558 -0.34 -4.24 -15.20
C PRO A 558 -1.69 -4.69 -14.67
N THR A 559 -2.21 -4.01 -13.67
CA THR A 559 -3.56 -4.23 -13.21
C THR A 559 -4.37 -3.74 -14.39
N VAL A 560 -4.59 -4.63 -15.34
CA VAL A 560 -5.70 -4.49 -16.27
C VAL A 560 -6.86 -4.53 -15.32
N ILE A 561 -7.39 -3.36 -14.99
CA ILE A 561 -8.62 -3.27 -14.22
C ILE A 561 -9.66 -3.76 -15.20
N GLU A 562 -9.91 -5.06 -15.13
CA GLU A 562 -10.93 -5.69 -15.97
C GLU A 562 -12.28 -5.11 -15.54
N PRO A 563 -13.13 -4.80 -16.49
CA PRO A 563 -14.49 -4.45 -16.16
C PRO A 563 -15.17 -5.66 -15.53
N ASN A 564 -16.22 -5.44 -14.75
CA ASN A 564 -17.01 -6.52 -14.19
C ASN A 564 -17.72 -7.34 -15.30
N GLU A 565 -18.47 -8.36 -14.91
CA GLU A 565 -19.19 -9.23 -15.86
C GLU A 565 -20.19 -8.50 -16.78
N TYR A 566 -20.57 -7.25 -16.45
CA TYR A 566 -21.44 -6.37 -17.26
C TYR A 566 -20.65 -5.42 -18.16
N GLY A 567 -19.33 -5.45 -18.11
CA GLY A 567 -18.46 -4.53 -18.81
C GLY A 567 -18.28 -3.17 -18.13
N TRP A 568 -18.58 -3.06 -16.82
CA TRP A 568 -18.51 -1.81 -16.08
C TRP A 568 -17.21 -1.70 -15.29
N TYR A 569 -16.60 -0.54 -15.34
CA TYR A 569 -15.47 -0.18 -14.49
C TYR A 569 -15.92 0.44 -13.17
N PHE A 570 -17.06 1.12 -13.17
CA PHE A 570 -17.77 1.57 -11.97
C PHE A 570 -19.28 1.65 -12.22
N ALA A 571 -20.05 1.48 -11.15
CA ALA A 571 -21.50 1.68 -11.11
C ALA A 571 -21.87 2.24 -9.73
N ASP A 572 -22.28 3.50 -9.68
CA ASP A 572 -22.53 4.25 -8.45
C ASP A 572 -24.04 4.44 -8.24
N GLY A 573 -24.63 3.64 -7.35
CA GLY A 573 -26.05 3.67 -7.00
C GLY A 573 -26.38 4.51 -5.75
N PHE A 574 -25.37 5.09 -5.10
CA PHE A 574 -25.51 6.02 -3.96
C PHE A 574 -26.27 5.50 -2.73
N GLU A 575 -26.30 4.20 -2.54
CA GLU A 575 -26.98 3.54 -1.40
C GLU A 575 -26.17 3.71 -0.10
N GLY A 576 -26.38 4.79 0.63
CA GLY A 576 -25.69 5.11 1.88
C GLY A 576 -24.26 5.67 1.71
N ASP A 577 -23.75 5.78 0.48
CA ASP A 577 -22.43 6.31 0.17
C ASP A 577 -22.50 7.25 -1.03
N ILE A 578 -21.73 8.33 -1.00
CA ILE A 578 -21.57 9.28 -2.12
C ILE A 578 -20.65 8.72 -3.24
N CYS A 579 -20.16 7.49 -3.12
CA CYS A 579 -19.38 6.77 -4.13
C CYS A 579 -18.18 7.56 -4.68
N SER A 580 -17.46 8.27 -3.82
CA SER A 580 -16.33 9.17 -4.15
C SER A 580 -16.68 10.36 -5.05
N TRP A 581 -17.95 10.67 -5.25
CA TRP A 581 -18.33 11.93 -5.90
C TRP A 581 -18.05 13.12 -4.98
N GLN A 582 -17.74 14.24 -5.59
CA GLN A 582 -17.39 15.48 -4.89
C GLN A 582 -18.26 16.65 -5.39
N ALA A 583 -18.46 17.61 -4.50
CA ALA A 583 -19.17 18.84 -4.85
C ALA A 583 -18.35 19.71 -5.80
N ARG A 584 -18.98 20.23 -6.87
CA ARG A 584 -18.36 21.13 -7.84
C ARG A 584 -18.83 22.56 -7.64
N GLY A 585 -17.90 23.49 -7.48
CA GLY A 585 -18.18 24.90 -7.18
C GLY A 585 -18.74 25.09 -5.78
N SER A 586 -19.84 25.86 -5.66
CA SER A 586 -20.51 26.11 -4.37
C SER A 586 -21.56 25.06 -3.99
N ALA A 587 -21.77 24.03 -4.81
CA ALA A 587 -22.75 22.99 -4.49
C ALA A 587 -22.35 22.22 -3.22
N SER A 588 -23.32 21.59 -2.58
CA SER A 588 -23.12 20.54 -1.60
C SER A 588 -23.80 19.26 -2.06
N ILE A 589 -23.25 18.11 -1.69
CA ILE A 589 -23.76 16.80 -2.06
C ILE A 589 -23.98 15.94 -0.82
N GLN A 590 -25.00 15.09 -0.87
CA GLN A 590 -25.27 14.07 0.14
C GLN A 590 -26.19 13.00 -0.45
N THR A 591 -26.20 11.80 0.11
CA THR A 591 -27.24 10.81 -0.22
C THR A 591 -28.59 11.27 0.30
N SER A 592 -29.67 10.86 -0.35
CA SER A 592 -31.03 11.27 -0.02
C SER A 592 -32.05 10.20 -0.42
N GLY A 593 -32.81 9.73 0.55
CA GLY A 593 -33.94 8.82 0.34
C GLY A 593 -35.23 9.51 -0.14
N ARG A 594 -35.17 10.76 -0.60
CA ARG A 594 -36.38 11.43 -1.16
C ARG A 594 -36.81 10.78 -2.48
N THR A 595 -35.87 10.32 -3.27
CA THR A 595 -36.10 9.66 -4.55
C THR A 595 -34.89 8.81 -4.89
N ALA A 596 -35.08 7.73 -5.61
CA ALA A 596 -34.04 6.91 -6.22
C ALA A 596 -34.49 6.51 -7.62
N TYR A 597 -33.55 6.27 -8.53
CA TYR A 597 -33.84 5.66 -9.82
C TYR A 597 -33.84 4.14 -9.67
N VAL A 598 -32.83 3.61 -8.97
CA VAL A 598 -32.74 2.23 -8.50
C VAL A 598 -32.40 2.28 -7.02
N GLY A 599 -32.88 1.30 -6.24
CA GLY A 599 -32.57 1.27 -4.81
C GLY A 599 -33.43 2.20 -3.96
N SER A 600 -32.85 2.75 -2.91
CA SER A 600 -33.55 3.54 -1.89
C SER A 600 -33.04 4.99 -1.77
N GLU A 601 -31.86 5.29 -2.27
CA GLU A 601 -31.22 6.60 -2.18
C GLU A 601 -30.65 7.05 -3.53
N ALA A 602 -30.49 8.36 -3.69
CA ALA A 602 -29.81 8.99 -4.81
C ALA A 602 -28.91 10.12 -4.31
N LEU A 603 -27.95 10.57 -5.07
CA LEU A 603 -27.09 11.69 -4.72
C LEU A 603 -27.80 13.01 -4.97
N LEU A 604 -28.14 13.75 -3.92
CA LEU A 604 -28.70 15.12 -3.96
C LEU A 604 -27.60 16.16 -4.15
N ILE A 605 -27.73 17.00 -5.18
CA ILE A 605 -26.89 18.17 -5.45
C ILE A 605 -27.73 19.43 -5.14
N GLN A 606 -27.27 20.22 -4.18
CA GLN A 606 -28.00 21.38 -3.67
C GLN A 606 -27.08 22.57 -3.35
N ASN A 607 -27.66 23.69 -2.90
CA ASN A 607 -26.95 24.93 -2.54
C ASN A 607 -26.17 25.55 -3.71
N ARG A 608 -26.65 25.35 -4.91
CA ARG A 608 -26.02 25.79 -6.15
C ARG A 608 -26.24 27.30 -6.35
N THR A 609 -25.16 28.03 -6.63
CA THR A 609 -25.19 29.49 -6.91
C THR A 609 -24.97 29.83 -8.39
N ALA A 610 -24.55 28.85 -9.18
CA ALA A 610 -24.34 28.97 -10.62
C ALA A 610 -24.74 27.68 -11.33
N ALA A 611 -25.10 27.78 -12.61
CA ALA A 611 -25.51 26.61 -13.42
C ALA A 611 -24.42 25.52 -13.50
N TRP A 612 -23.15 25.91 -13.54
CA TRP A 612 -22.01 25.00 -13.59
C TRP A 612 -21.66 24.33 -12.25
N ASN A 613 -22.30 24.73 -11.15
CA ASN A 613 -22.14 24.01 -9.90
C ASN A 613 -22.86 22.66 -9.97
N GLY A 614 -22.23 21.59 -9.52
CA GLY A 614 -22.76 20.25 -9.68
C GLY A 614 -22.06 19.22 -8.80
N ALA A 615 -21.94 18.01 -9.30
CA ALA A 615 -21.14 16.97 -8.69
C ALA A 615 -20.20 16.37 -9.73
N TYR A 616 -19.01 15.93 -9.30
CA TYR A 616 -18.04 15.32 -10.16
C TYR A 616 -17.39 14.10 -9.53
N LYS A 617 -16.90 13.21 -10.39
CA LYS A 617 -16.10 12.02 -10.07
C LYS A 617 -14.79 12.07 -10.86
N THR A 618 -13.66 11.90 -10.18
CA THR A 618 -12.37 11.77 -10.83
C THR A 618 -12.27 10.40 -11.50
N LEU A 619 -11.94 10.37 -12.79
CA LEU A 619 -11.76 9.13 -13.53
C LEU A 619 -10.38 8.53 -13.30
N ASN A 620 -10.33 7.21 -13.14
CA ASN A 620 -9.08 6.48 -12.97
C ASN A 620 -8.26 6.49 -14.27
N PRO A 621 -7.06 7.11 -14.31
CA PRO A 621 -6.26 7.21 -15.52
C PRO A 621 -5.67 5.87 -15.99
N ARG A 622 -5.71 4.81 -15.17
CA ARG A 622 -5.31 3.45 -15.58
C ARG A 622 -6.42 2.70 -16.32
N VAL A 623 -7.65 3.17 -16.22
CA VAL A 623 -8.84 2.59 -16.83
C VAL A 623 -9.26 3.43 -18.03
N PHE A 624 -9.46 4.72 -17.80
CA PHE A 624 -9.95 5.67 -18.81
C PHE A 624 -8.77 6.32 -19.52
N LEU A 625 -8.29 5.66 -20.57
CA LEU A 625 -7.07 6.05 -21.28
C LEU A 625 -7.39 7.12 -22.34
N PRO A 626 -6.58 8.18 -22.45
CA PRO A 626 -6.72 9.19 -23.51
C PRO A 626 -6.64 8.57 -24.90
N GLY A 627 -7.54 8.97 -25.78
CA GLY A 627 -7.62 8.47 -27.14
C GLY A 627 -8.52 7.24 -27.33
N ASN A 628 -8.90 6.56 -26.25
CA ASN A 628 -9.79 5.39 -26.29
C ASN A 628 -11.26 5.79 -26.13
N GLU A 629 -12.15 4.89 -26.55
CA GLU A 629 -13.60 5.05 -26.45
C GLU A 629 -14.16 4.30 -25.23
N TYR A 630 -15.18 4.89 -24.59
CA TYR A 630 -15.83 4.35 -23.38
C TYR A 630 -17.32 4.70 -23.37
N SER A 631 -18.09 3.93 -22.65
CA SER A 631 -19.51 4.23 -22.34
C SER A 631 -19.62 4.97 -21.02
N PHE A 632 -20.38 6.07 -21.00
CA PHE A 632 -20.72 6.79 -19.78
C PHE A 632 -22.22 7.06 -19.70
N SER A 633 -22.81 6.89 -18.52
CA SER A 633 -24.19 7.25 -18.28
C SER A 633 -24.43 7.74 -16.83
N VAL A 634 -25.52 8.48 -16.66
CA VAL A 634 -26.05 8.87 -15.36
C VAL A 634 -27.55 9.16 -15.50
N ASN A 635 -28.36 8.81 -14.52
CA ASN A 635 -29.78 9.21 -14.47
C ASN A 635 -29.92 10.47 -13.64
N VAL A 636 -30.77 11.39 -14.06
CA VAL A 636 -30.97 12.71 -13.44
C VAL A 636 -32.43 13.02 -13.26
N THR A 637 -32.83 13.56 -12.12
CA THR A 637 -34.17 14.14 -11.87
C THR A 637 -34.08 15.39 -11.00
N TYR A 638 -35.18 16.17 -10.99
CA TYR A 638 -35.31 17.36 -10.13
C TYR A 638 -36.79 17.65 -9.80
N PHE A 639 -37.05 18.32 -8.70
CA PHE A 639 -38.40 18.52 -8.19
C PHE A 639 -38.82 20.00 -8.01
N ASP A 640 -37.88 20.93 -8.09
CA ASP A 640 -38.11 22.32 -7.81
C ASP A 640 -37.73 23.20 -9.02
N GLY A 641 -38.35 24.36 -9.20
CA GLY A 641 -38.03 25.29 -10.28
C GLY A 641 -38.93 25.13 -11.53
N THR A 642 -38.37 25.26 -12.71
CA THR A 642 -39.03 25.26 -14.02
C THR A 642 -39.67 23.92 -14.37
N ALA A 643 -40.65 23.92 -15.27
CA ALA A 643 -41.27 22.66 -15.75
C ALA A 643 -40.32 21.76 -16.52
N THR A 644 -39.33 22.34 -17.18
CA THR A 644 -38.24 21.59 -17.85
C THR A 644 -36.91 22.21 -17.48
N ASP A 645 -35.84 21.38 -17.42
CA ASP A 645 -34.45 21.80 -17.22
C ASP A 645 -33.53 21.01 -18.13
N LYS A 646 -32.43 21.62 -18.57
CA LYS A 646 -31.46 20.94 -19.42
C LYS A 646 -30.23 20.59 -18.61
N PHE A 647 -29.84 19.31 -18.67
CA PHE A 647 -28.69 18.73 -17.98
C PHE A 647 -27.59 18.33 -18.95
N TYR A 648 -26.37 18.35 -18.44
CA TYR A 648 -25.17 17.90 -19.14
C TYR A 648 -24.43 16.89 -18.29
N LEU A 649 -23.99 15.78 -18.92
CA LEU A 649 -22.90 14.94 -18.46
C LEU A 649 -21.66 15.37 -19.25
N LYS A 650 -20.58 15.75 -18.59
CA LYS A 650 -19.40 16.34 -19.20
C LYS A 650 -18.11 15.76 -18.65
N LEU A 651 -17.03 15.88 -19.43
CA LEU A 651 -15.67 15.62 -19.04
C LEU A 651 -14.92 16.94 -18.90
N GLN A 652 -14.35 17.22 -17.72
CA GLN A 652 -13.30 18.20 -17.53
C GLN A 652 -11.96 17.50 -17.58
N TYR A 653 -10.97 18.07 -18.26
CA TYR A 653 -9.61 17.50 -18.33
C TYR A 653 -8.59 18.62 -18.57
N ILE A 654 -7.31 18.31 -18.34
CA ILE A 654 -6.18 19.15 -18.73
C ILE A 654 -5.66 18.60 -20.06
N ASP A 655 -5.55 19.46 -21.08
CA ASP A 655 -5.02 19.06 -22.39
C ASP A 655 -3.48 19.03 -22.41
N ALA A 656 -2.90 18.61 -23.54
CA ALA A 656 -1.45 18.52 -23.72
C ALA A 656 -0.70 19.86 -23.60
N ASN A 657 -1.40 21.00 -23.64
CA ASN A 657 -0.83 22.33 -23.44
C ASN A 657 -0.91 22.81 -21.98
N GLY A 658 -1.55 22.03 -21.12
CA GLY A 658 -1.83 22.40 -19.73
C GLY A 658 -3.11 23.22 -19.51
N ASP A 659 -3.94 23.38 -20.56
CA ASP A 659 -5.17 24.14 -20.48
C ASP A 659 -6.36 23.26 -20.05
N THR A 660 -7.20 23.78 -19.14
CA THR A 660 -8.42 23.09 -18.73
C THR A 660 -9.50 23.15 -19.80
N GLN A 661 -9.98 21.99 -20.21
CA GLN A 661 -11.02 21.79 -21.22
C GLN A 661 -12.30 21.19 -20.63
N TYR A 662 -13.44 21.41 -21.30
CA TYR A 662 -14.77 20.98 -20.86
C TYR A 662 -15.57 20.41 -22.02
N ASN A 663 -15.60 19.11 -22.20
CA ASN A 663 -16.29 18.45 -23.31
C ASN A 663 -17.64 17.87 -22.84
N THR A 664 -18.67 18.01 -23.63
CA THR A 664 -19.96 17.36 -23.38
C THR A 664 -19.91 15.91 -23.84
N ILE A 665 -20.22 14.99 -22.94
CA ILE A 665 -20.40 13.57 -23.21
C ILE A 665 -21.82 13.30 -23.67
N ALA A 666 -22.80 13.79 -22.90
CA ALA A 666 -24.23 13.66 -23.18
C ALA A 666 -25.01 14.86 -22.66
N GLU A 667 -26.17 15.11 -23.25
CA GLU A 667 -27.11 16.14 -22.78
C GLU A 667 -28.57 15.69 -22.91
N GLY A 668 -29.43 16.24 -22.08
CA GLY A 668 -30.85 15.94 -22.12
C GLY A 668 -31.72 17.01 -21.47
N THR A 669 -32.98 17.06 -21.83
CA THR A 669 -33.97 17.96 -21.20
C THR A 669 -34.91 17.13 -20.32
N GLY A 670 -34.83 17.31 -19.01
CA GLY A 670 -35.67 16.66 -18.04
C GLY A 670 -37.00 17.39 -17.86
N ILE A 671 -38.02 16.62 -17.51
CA ILE A 671 -39.33 17.13 -17.05
C ILE A 671 -39.28 17.04 -15.52
N LYS A 672 -39.79 18.07 -14.85
CA LYS A 672 -39.81 18.13 -13.38
C LYS A 672 -40.58 16.93 -12.78
N GLY A 673 -39.90 16.19 -11.92
CA GLY A 673 -40.41 14.98 -11.28
C GLY A 673 -40.20 13.67 -12.04
N GLU A 674 -39.61 13.74 -13.25
CA GLU A 674 -39.32 12.55 -14.06
C GLU A 674 -37.79 12.33 -14.13
N TRP A 675 -37.38 11.05 -14.18
CA TRP A 675 -36.01 10.67 -14.43
C TRP A 675 -35.68 10.68 -15.92
N ILE A 676 -34.52 11.21 -16.29
CA ILE A 676 -33.95 11.10 -17.62
C ILE A 676 -32.56 10.48 -17.54
N GLN A 677 -32.19 9.77 -18.58
CA GLN A 677 -30.83 9.23 -18.71
C GLN A 677 -29.99 10.13 -19.63
N LEU A 678 -28.80 10.49 -19.17
CA LEU A 678 -27.75 11.11 -19.98
C LEU A 678 -26.73 10.05 -20.31
N ALA A 679 -26.46 9.82 -21.60
CA ALA A 679 -25.72 8.66 -22.00
C ALA A 679 -24.98 8.80 -23.32
N ASN A 680 -23.77 8.23 -23.42
CA ASN A 680 -22.99 8.09 -24.64
C ASN A 680 -22.17 6.79 -24.56
N THR A 681 -22.44 5.86 -25.48
CA THR A 681 -21.82 4.52 -25.48
C THR A 681 -20.46 4.46 -26.18
N ASN A 682 -20.08 5.49 -26.91
CA ASN A 682 -18.87 5.55 -27.73
C ASN A 682 -18.19 6.91 -27.58
N TYR A 683 -18.03 7.37 -26.33
CA TYR A 683 -17.36 8.63 -26.08
C TYR A 683 -15.85 8.45 -26.13
N GLN A 684 -15.21 9.10 -27.11
CA GLN A 684 -13.75 9.12 -27.19
C GLN A 684 -13.17 10.15 -26.23
N ILE A 685 -12.38 9.70 -25.29
CA ILE A 685 -11.59 10.57 -24.40
C ILE A 685 -10.54 11.28 -25.28
N PRO A 686 -10.42 12.62 -25.19
CA PRO A 686 -9.45 13.36 -26.00
C PRO A 686 -8.02 12.86 -25.79
N ALA A 687 -7.26 12.75 -26.89
CA ALA A 687 -5.85 12.35 -26.81
C ALA A 687 -5.05 13.38 -25.99
N GLY A 688 -4.19 12.88 -25.10
CA GLY A 688 -3.39 13.71 -24.20
C GLY A 688 -4.16 14.33 -23.02
N ALA A 689 -5.41 13.91 -22.79
CA ALA A 689 -6.18 14.32 -21.63
C ALA A 689 -5.56 13.80 -20.32
N SER A 690 -5.48 14.65 -19.31
CA SER A 690 -5.04 14.31 -17.96
C SER A 690 -5.97 14.93 -16.90
N ASN A 691 -5.89 14.51 -15.65
CA ASN A 691 -6.72 15.01 -14.54
C ASN A 691 -8.21 15.04 -14.88
N MET A 692 -8.72 13.94 -15.40
CA MET A 692 -10.06 13.80 -15.95
C MET A 692 -11.13 13.73 -14.84
N GLN A 693 -12.18 14.54 -14.98
CA GLN A 693 -13.31 14.59 -14.08
C GLN A 693 -14.61 14.45 -14.86
N LEU A 694 -15.36 13.38 -14.59
CA LEU A 694 -16.74 13.21 -15.05
C LEU A 694 -17.65 14.03 -14.15
N TYR A 695 -18.53 14.89 -14.73
CA TYR A 695 -19.40 15.71 -13.90
C TYR A 695 -20.77 15.99 -14.51
N VAL A 696 -21.74 16.32 -13.64
CA VAL A 696 -23.11 16.68 -14.03
C VAL A 696 -23.42 18.10 -13.63
N GLU A 697 -24.02 18.87 -14.55
CA GLU A 697 -24.43 20.26 -14.33
C GLU A 697 -25.73 20.60 -15.10
N THR A 698 -26.33 21.77 -14.83
CA THR A 698 -27.46 22.29 -15.61
C THR A 698 -26.98 23.31 -16.62
N ALA A 699 -27.78 23.56 -17.67
CA ALA A 699 -27.44 24.55 -18.69
C ALA A 699 -27.51 25.99 -18.16
N ASN A 700 -28.61 26.36 -17.50
CA ASN A 700 -28.88 27.75 -17.17
C ASN A 700 -29.55 27.98 -15.81
N THR A 701 -29.82 26.91 -15.05
CA THR A 701 -30.55 27.01 -13.77
C THR A 701 -29.66 26.68 -12.57
N THR A 702 -30.13 27.01 -11.40
CA THR A 702 -29.54 26.62 -10.12
C THR A 702 -30.44 25.67 -9.34
N ASN A 703 -31.39 25.00 -10.02
CA ASN A 703 -32.28 24.02 -9.40
C ASN A 703 -31.47 22.94 -8.70
N ASN A 704 -31.89 22.49 -7.52
CA ASN A 704 -31.38 21.28 -6.94
C ASN A 704 -31.79 20.09 -7.80
N PHE A 705 -30.90 19.11 -7.92
CA PHE A 705 -31.19 17.90 -8.70
C PHE A 705 -30.59 16.68 -8.03
N TYR A 706 -31.00 15.52 -8.47
CA TYR A 706 -30.56 14.21 -8.01
C TYR A 706 -29.92 13.47 -9.16
N ILE A 707 -28.86 12.72 -8.88
CA ILE A 707 -28.28 11.76 -9.82
C ILE A 707 -28.26 10.38 -9.20
N ASP A 708 -28.38 9.37 -10.06
CA ASP A 708 -28.38 7.97 -9.66
C ASP A 708 -27.87 7.07 -10.78
N GLU A 709 -27.37 5.87 -10.43
CA GLU A 709 -26.86 4.89 -11.36
C GLU A 709 -25.87 5.51 -12.36
N ALA A 710 -24.82 6.12 -11.84
CA ALA A 710 -23.73 6.65 -12.66
C ALA A 710 -22.77 5.53 -13.03
N ILE A 711 -22.54 5.32 -14.34
CA ILE A 711 -21.79 4.19 -14.86
C ILE A 711 -20.71 4.64 -15.83
N GLY A 712 -19.51 4.05 -15.68
CA GLY A 712 -18.43 4.08 -16.64
C GLY A 712 -18.09 2.66 -17.09
N ALA A 713 -18.14 2.39 -18.40
CA ALA A 713 -18.05 1.05 -18.96
C ALA A 713 -17.13 1.00 -20.18
N VAL A 714 -16.84 -0.22 -20.66
CA VAL A 714 -16.15 -0.43 -21.94
C VAL A 714 -17.00 0.13 -23.09
N ASP A 715 -16.33 0.46 -24.18
CA ASP A 715 -16.96 0.95 -25.39
C ASP A 715 -18.07 0.04 -25.90
N GLY A 716 -19.17 0.62 -26.38
CA GLY A 716 -20.29 -0.09 -26.98
C GLY A 716 -21.16 -0.87 -26.01
N ILE A 717 -20.84 -0.91 -24.71
CA ILE A 717 -21.75 -1.46 -23.73
C ILE A 717 -22.99 -0.57 -23.70
N GLY A 718 -24.09 -1.14 -24.20
CA GLY A 718 -25.39 -0.50 -24.19
C GLY A 718 -25.71 -0.13 -22.77
N ILE A 719 -26.08 1.14 -22.60
CA ILE A 719 -26.38 1.66 -21.31
C ILE A 719 -27.57 0.94 -20.81
N LEU A 720 -27.28 0.42 -19.74
CA LEU A 720 -28.10 -0.30 -18.87
C LEU A 720 -29.49 0.26 -18.85
N VAL A 721 -30.34 -0.53 -19.35
CA VAL A 721 -31.73 -0.44 -18.94
C VAL A 721 -31.68 -0.48 -17.42
N ALA A 722 -32.14 0.59 -16.80
CA ALA A 722 -32.33 0.65 -15.38
C ALA A 722 -32.72 -0.69 -14.83
N GLY A 723 -31.94 -1.17 -13.89
CA GLY A 723 -32.35 -2.25 -13.07
C GLY A 723 -31.72 -3.61 -13.24
N VAL A 724 -30.56 -3.74 -13.82
CA VAL A 724 -29.76 -4.96 -13.65
C VAL A 724 -28.70 -4.72 -12.57
N SER A 725 -29.12 -4.46 -11.35
CA SER A 725 -28.28 -4.67 -10.19
C SER A 725 -28.23 -6.18 -9.93
N LYS A 726 -27.05 -6.74 -9.75
CA LYS A 726 -26.80 -8.14 -9.39
C LYS A 726 -27.52 -8.56 -8.10
N ASP A 727 -27.97 -7.60 -7.34
CA ASP A 727 -28.57 -7.78 -6.01
C ASP A 727 -30.11 -7.75 -6.01
N ILE A 728 -30.76 -7.60 -7.16
CA ILE A 728 -32.21 -7.69 -7.21
C ILE A 728 -32.64 -9.15 -7.31
N ILE A 729 -33.12 -9.67 -6.21
CA ILE A 729 -33.81 -10.97 -6.18
C ILE A 729 -35.23 -10.74 -6.66
N LEU A 730 -35.57 -11.29 -7.81
CA LEU A 730 -36.95 -11.22 -8.32
C LEU A 730 -37.94 -11.76 -7.28
N GLY A 731 -38.94 -10.95 -6.96
CA GLY A 731 -39.93 -11.28 -5.93
C GLY A 731 -39.58 -10.77 -4.51
N ASP A 732 -38.33 -10.31 -4.28
CA ASP A 732 -37.90 -9.69 -3.01
C ASP A 732 -37.86 -8.17 -3.18
N LEU A 733 -38.98 -7.52 -2.95
CA LEU A 733 -39.11 -6.07 -3.15
C LEU A 733 -38.42 -5.25 -2.04
N ASN A 734 -38.49 -5.75 -0.79
CA ASN A 734 -37.95 -5.04 0.37
C ASN A 734 -36.44 -5.32 0.62
N SER A 735 -35.83 -6.18 -0.19
CA SER A 735 -34.38 -6.52 -0.12
C SER A 735 -33.95 -7.17 1.20
N ASP A 736 -34.85 -7.95 1.81
CA ASP A 736 -34.49 -8.69 3.04
C ASP A 736 -33.95 -10.11 2.76
N ASN A 737 -33.72 -10.44 1.48
CA ASN A 737 -33.30 -11.75 0.95
C ASN A 737 -34.30 -12.89 1.17
N VAL A 738 -35.55 -12.56 1.43
CA VAL A 738 -36.61 -13.54 1.65
C VAL A 738 -37.90 -13.13 0.91
N ILE A 739 -38.28 -13.87 -0.12
CA ILE A 739 -39.56 -13.64 -0.78
C ILE A 739 -40.71 -14.10 0.13
N ASN A 740 -41.51 -13.16 0.57
CA ASN A 740 -42.57 -13.41 1.56
C ASN A 740 -43.87 -12.59 1.29
N ALA A 741 -44.81 -12.60 2.23
CA ALA A 741 -46.07 -11.91 2.07
C ALA A 741 -45.96 -10.37 2.06
N ILE A 742 -44.87 -9.81 2.61
CA ILE A 742 -44.60 -8.38 2.58
C ILE A 742 -44.33 -7.93 1.15
N ASP A 743 -43.50 -8.69 0.41
CA ASP A 743 -43.18 -8.40 -0.98
C ASP A 743 -44.43 -8.46 -1.89
N LEU A 744 -45.27 -9.44 -1.68
CA LEU A 744 -46.54 -9.50 -2.40
C LEU A 744 -47.43 -8.30 -2.09
N CYS A 745 -47.42 -7.78 -0.85
CA CYS A 745 -48.16 -6.58 -0.49
C CYS A 745 -47.55 -5.33 -1.17
N LEU A 746 -46.23 -5.21 -1.20
CA LEU A 746 -45.54 -4.12 -1.88
C LEU A 746 -45.77 -4.15 -3.39
N ALA A 747 -45.68 -5.34 -4.01
CA ALA A 747 -46.02 -5.52 -5.42
C ALA A 747 -47.47 -5.13 -5.75
N LYS A 748 -48.42 -5.53 -4.92
CA LYS A 748 -49.83 -5.13 -5.07
C LYS A 748 -50.03 -3.63 -4.92
N HIS A 749 -49.34 -3.01 -3.96
CA HIS A 749 -49.36 -1.57 -3.79
C HIS A 749 -48.82 -0.87 -5.05
N GLY A 750 -47.65 -1.32 -5.56
CA GLY A 750 -47.01 -0.78 -6.75
C GLY A 750 -47.89 -0.85 -7.99
N VAL A 751 -48.55 -1.99 -8.24
CA VAL A 751 -49.48 -2.15 -9.37
C VAL A 751 -50.73 -1.25 -9.24
N SER A 752 -51.16 -0.95 -8.00
CA SER A 752 -52.37 -0.15 -7.76
C SER A 752 -52.15 1.34 -7.71
N TYR A 753 -51.00 1.79 -7.21
CA TYR A 753 -50.75 3.19 -6.85
C TYR A 753 -49.40 3.73 -7.42
N GLY A 754 -48.63 2.89 -8.11
CA GLY A 754 -47.26 3.16 -8.54
C GLY A 754 -46.24 2.62 -7.53
N PHE A 755 -45.04 2.31 -8.03
CA PHE A 755 -43.97 1.79 -7.20
C PHE A 755 -43.22 2.95 -6.53
N ASP A 756 -42.86 2.78 -5.26
CA ASP A 756 -42.12 3.76 -4.48
C ASP A 756 -40.68 3.94 -5.00
N SER A 757 -40.11 2.93 -5.67
CA SER A 757 -38.82 3.00 -6.32
C SER A 757 -38.79 2.12 -7.58
N LYS A 758 -37.86 2.40 -8.50
CA LYS A 758 -37.64 1.59 -9.70
C LYS A 758 -37.18 0.17 -9.33
N ARG A 759 -36.46 0.02 -8.23
CA ARG A 759 -36.07 -1.28 -7.70
C ARG A 759 -37.29 -2.17 -7.40
N TYR A 760 -38.31 -1.62 -6.72
CA TYR A 760 -39.52 -2.36 -6.42
C TYR A 760 -40.25 -2.80 -7.68
N GLU A 761 -40.30 -1.94 -8.69
CA GLU A 761 -40.88 -2.27 -9.99
C GLU A 761 -40.14 -3.42 -10.65
N ILE A 762 -38.80 -3.41 -10.65
CA ILE A 762 -37.98 -4.46 -11.27
C ILE A 762 -38.07 -5.77 -10.47
N ALA A 763 -37.98 -5.71 -9.15
CA ALA A 763 -38.12 -6.88 -8.30
C ALA A 763 -39.54 -7.52 -8.44
N ALA A 764 -40.55 -6.71 -8.76
CA ALA A 764 -41.92 -7.16 -8.98
C ALA A 764 -42.18 -7.75 -10.37
N ASP A 765 -41.36 -7.40 -11.41
CA ASP A 765 -41.45 -7.95 -12.77
C ASP A 765 -40.78 -9.34 -12.79
N VAL A 766 -41.45 -10.30 -12.15
CA VAL A 766 -40.87 -11.64 -11.92
C VAL A 766 -40.88 -12.51 -13.16
N ASP A 767 -41.66 -12.19 -14.17
CA ASP A 767 -41.65 -12.87 -15.47
C ASP A 767 -40.76 -12.16 -16.52
N GLN A 768 -40.15 -11.05 -16.12
CA GLN A 768 -39.24 -10.23 -16.94
C GLN A 768 -39.89 -9.78 -18.27
N SER A 769 -41.18 -9.52 -18.27
CA SER A 769 -41.91 -9.01 -19.44
C SER A 769 -41.64 -7.53 -19.75
N GLY A 770 -41.05 -6.82 -18.82
CA GLY A 770 -40.82 -5.38 -18.85
C GLY A 770 -41.99 -4.54 -18.34
N THR A 771 -43.06 -5.21 -17.83
CA THR A 771 -44.23 -4.54 -17.24
C THR A 771 -44.74 -5.33 -16.05
N VAL A 772 -44.89 -4.71 -14.92
CA VAL A 772 -45.48 -5.36 -13.73
C VAL A 772 -46.99 -5.33 -13.81
N ASP A 773 -47.61 -6.50 -13.86
CA ASP A 773 -49.05 -6.63 -13.91
C ASP A 773 -49.61 -7.71 -12.97
N VAL A 774 -50.86 -8.10 -13.18
CA VAL A 774 -51.50 -9.15 -12.38
C VAL A 774 -50.92 -10.54 -12.56
N THR A 775 -50.15 -10.75 -13.63
CA THR A 775 -49.44 -12.01 -13.90
C THR A 775 -48.27 -12.17 -12.91
N ASP A 776 -47.49 -11.12 -12.69
CA ASP A 776 -46.40 -11.11 -11.73
C ASP A 776 -46.92 -11.34 -10.30
N LEU A 777 -47.97 -10.60 -9.93
CA LEU A 777 -48.61 -10.79 -8.62
C LEU A 777 -49.06 -12.23 -8.38
N LYS A 778 -49.56 -12.89 -9.43
CA LYS A 778 -49.97 -14.27 -9.36
C LYS A 778 -48.75 -15.20 -9.24
N LEU A 779 -47.68 -14.93 -9.96
CA LEU A 779 -46.44 -15.71 -9.88
C LEU A 779 -45.79 -15.60 -8.51
N ILE A 780 -45.70 -14.40 -7.93
CA ILE A 780 -45.18 -14.20 -6.56
C ILE A 780 -46.10 -14.98 -5.57
N GLN A 781 -47.39 -14.90 -5.74
CA GLN A 781 -48.34 -15.64 -4.90
C GLN A 781 -48.19 -17.18 -5.05
N ASP A 782 -48.03 -17.68 -6.28
CA ASP A 782 -47.86 -19.12 -6.56
C ASP A 782 -46.49 -19.62 -6.03
N PHE A 783 -45.47 -18.79 -6.04
CA PHE A 783 -44.19 -19.07 -5.39
C PHE A 783 -44.32 -19.17 -3.86
N LEU A 784 -45.02 -18.24 -3.24
CA LEU A 784 -45.29 -18.25 -1.79
C LEU A 784 -46.11 -19.47 -1.33
N PHE A 785 -46.99 -20.00 -2.18
CA PHE A 785 -47.73 -21.19 -1.92
C PHE A 785 -47.03 -22.49 -2.37
N ALA A 786 -45.72 -22.37 -2.72
CA ALA A 786 -44.92 -23.51 -3.22
C ALA A 786 -45.55 -24.27 -4.40
N LYS A 787 -46.35 -23.60 -5.23
CA LYS A 787 -46.88 -24.15 -6.49
C LYS A 787 -45.83 -24.07 -7.61
N ILE A 788 -44.93 -23.11 -7.55
CA ILE A 788 -43.73 -22.98 -8.39
C ILE A 788 -42.53 -22.83 -7.49
N THR A 789 -41.34 -23.23 -7.96
CA THR A 789 -40.09 -23.13 -7.24
C THR A 789 -39.16 -22.10 -7.85
N GLU A 790 -39.47 -21.59 -9.03
CA GLU A 790 -38.76 -20.57 -9.78
C GLU A 790 -39.75 -19.77 -10.63
N PHE A 791 -39.43 -18.53 -10.96
CA PHE A 791 -40.29 -17.71 -11.80
C PHE A 791 -40.05 -18.03 -13.29
N PRO A 792 -41.14 -18.23 -14.08
CA PRO A 792 -41.01 -18.44 -15.52
C PRO A 792 -40.71 -17.12 -16.22
N ILE A 793 -39.78 -17.12 -17.16
CA ILE A 793 -39.48 -15.95 -18.02
C ILE A 793 -40.54 -15.89 -19.12
N ALA A 794 -41.13 -14.71 -19.35
CA ALA A 794 -42.12 -14.53 -20.43
C ALA A 794 -41.44 -14.76 -21.81
N GLU A 795 -42.07 -15.54 -22.68
CA GLU A 795 -41.61 -15.70 -24.04
C GLU A 795 -41.75 -14.33 -24.76
N THR A 796 -40.63 -13.65 -25.03
CA THR A 796 -40.62 -12.45 -25.87
C THR A 796 -40.98 -12.86 -27.29
N ASN A 797 -42.22 -12.56 -27.74
CA ASN A 797 -42.56 -12.62 -29.15
C ASN A 797 -41.63 -11.69 -29.93
N GLN A 798 -40.71 -12.29 -30.71
CA GLN A 798 -39.86 -11.61 -31.65
C GLN A 798 -40.68 -10.91 -32.77
#